data_b071bf551fb481bc4df2729f0b6a5560
#
_entry.id   b071bf551fb481bc4df2729f0b6a5560
#
_cell.length_a   1.000
_cell.length_b   1.000
_cell.length_c   1.000
_cell.angle_alpha   90.00
_cell.angle_beta   90.00
_cell.angle_gamma   90.00
#
_symmetry.space_group_name_H-M   'P 1'
#
loop_
_entity.id
_entity.type
_entity.pdbx_description
1 polymer ?
#
loop_
_entity_poly.entity_id
_entity_poly.type
_entity_poly.pdbx_seq_one_letter_code
_entity_poly.pdbx_strand_id
1 'polypeptide(L)'
;MTQYIDFEADELAGDPLSGSFDLVVVGGGAAGLTIVRELSGLGLNILLLESGGLEESADHEALNDVDVEGSLQDAELQQSRHASHAFQLKFWSTQTQRFGVRCRVLGGSTAGWAGKVAPFDALDFTSREWIADSGWPITAADIAPYIQRAARRLDVGPILSGPAFWPAAKLREPAEMARMKHVSSFLWQLARSHRNLTDVMRFGPDFRSESHRDVTIMLNATVRAIHADGTGVTGVEIVSSLSGKRRRTLPSSHVVLAAGAIENARLLLLSRDQAGHALGNAHDAVGRYLTDHPCMSIGVFSPDSQASAAALLGFFSLQQDYRAFMYSHGLAIRPDVQQAQRLPNMAAYANARISNDDPVIALKRLAKRQSQRPLADLILVLQRSGVVVSFVGRRILGSSILPRRVRRLIVDTVIRLNANFVARDYVAKGTGRKIEKVTLDVICEQPPMRENRVTLSSRCDRLGLPVASVTWESGRVMKQAVVTFARLLDSDLRDAGIHGFALRPEIAGGDLSAIALHDMAHTAGTTRMGQDPATSVVDADCRVHDVRGLYIAGASVFPTSGHANPTMVIMALAIRLADHLKSKLVARRIAALTRPAAANDTRPLVLVTGATGNLGAHVVDQLILQGYRVRGQFHSRVPADARVEWVAVDFSDRDLADTALDELVDGVTAVVHLAAGLPGKPDLETINVTNLERFAQACMRRGVGYFGHASSMVVYGSPRNRLVDETAPLLDVNRPIEKQYFEAPEMRDYARSKRIGEDILSRCSASMHVDLYRIALAQQPGYLEEALRWNRSKRLFALYRNSHYISPHNVARAIVHLLRRSIDGAKRDGIEAFNIADTHSPTYEEVYRRAGRKPIVHVPLLADVAKGLAVGKTVKKRYPMGFYRLDDRKLRATGFVLDRQD
;
A
#
# COMPACT_ATOMS: atom_id res chain seq x y z
N MET A 1 5.59 -15.11 -2.00
CA MET A 1 6.23 -13.80 -2.36
C MET A 1 5.57 -13.29 -3.63
N THR A 2 5.58 -11.97 -3.89
CA THR A 2 5.09 -11.41 -5.16
C THR A 2 5.91 -11.97 -6.32
N GLN A 3 5.24 -12.56 -7.29
CA GLN A 3 5.88 -13.04 -8.52
C GLN A 3 5.78 -11.93 -9.58
N TYR A 4 6.89 -11.61 -10.22
CA TYR A 4 6.94 -10.68 -11.36
C TYR A 4 7.24 -11.47 -12.62
N ILE A 5 6.41 -11.28 -13.65
CA ILE A 5 6.54 -11.94 -14.96
C ILE A 5 6.64 -10.85 -16.01
N ASP A 6 7.62 -10.94 -16.88
CA ASP A 6 7.71 -10.12 -18.09
C ASP A 6 7.08 -10.88 -19.25
N PHE A 7 5.98 -10.34 -19.81
CA PHE A 7 5.25 -10.99 -20.89
C PHE A 7 5.98 -10.87 -22.26
N GLU A 8 7.03 -10.06 -22.36
CA GLU A 8 7.93 -9.99 -23.52
C GLU A 8 9.04 -11.05 -23.50
N ALA A 9 9.34 -11.66 -22.35
CA ALA A 9 10.45 -12.60 -22.23
C ALA A 9 10.28 -13.81 -23.19
N ASP A 10 11.36 -14.24 -23.84
CA ASP A 10 11.36 -15.30 -24.85
C ASP A 10 10.92 -16.65 -24.27
N GLU A 11 11.30 -16.95 -23.04
CA GLU A 11 10.87 -18.14 -22.30
C GLU A 11 10.20 -17.71 -20.98
N LEU A 12 8.95 -18.09 -20.81
CA LEU A 12 8.29 -18.07 -19.49
C LEU A 12 8.67 -19.38 -18.78
N ALA A 13 9.44 -19.28 -17.72
CA ALA A 13 9.86 -20.45 -16.92
C ALA A 13 8.63 -21.23 -16.43
N GLY A 14 8.34 -22.39 -17.02
CA GLY A 14 7.10 -23.13 -16.82
C GLY A 14 5.91 -22.46 -17.53
N ASP A 15 4.68 -22.89 -17.21
CA ASP A 15 3.48 -22.16 -17.62
C ASP A 15 2.82 -21.51 -16.37
N PRO A 16 3.31 -20.33 -15.90
CA PRO A 16 2.81 -19.67 -14.71
C PRO A 16 1.34 -19.19 -14.86
N LEU A 17 0.78 -19.34 -16.04
CA LEU A 17 -0.57 -18.94 -16.41
C LEU A 17 -1.52 -20.11 -16.66
N SER A 18 -1.10 -21.35 -16.40
CA SER A 18 -1.89 -22.57 -16.61
C SER A 18 -3.07 -22.72 -15.63
N GLY A 19 -3.06 -21.96 -14.53
CA GLY A 19 -4.12 -21.96 -13.52
C GLY A 19 -5.20 -20.90 -13.75
N SER A 20 -6.36 -21.08 -13.11
CA SER A 20 -7.38 -20.04 -13.03
C SER A 20 -7.04 -19.01 -11.96
N PHE A 21 -7.33 -17.74 -12.21
CA PHE A 21 -7.20 -16.65 -11.26
C PHE A 21 -8.55 -16.36 -10.60
N ASP A 22 -8.55 -16.22 -9.27
CA ASP A 22 -9.74 -15.79 -8.52
C ASP A 22 -10.12 -14.35 -8.87
N LEU A 23 -9.11 -13.52 -9.19
CA LEU A 23 -9.28 -12.13 -9.58
C LEU A 23 -8.19 -11.71 -10.58
N VAL A 24 -8.58 -11.04 -11.64
CA VAL A 24 -7.68 -10.31 -12.55
C VAL A 24 -7.88 -8.81 -12.39
N VAL A 25 -6.80 -8.08 -12.11
CA VAL A 25 -6.79 -6.62 -11.99
C VAL A 25 -6.04 -6.05 -13.20
N VAL A 26 -6.69 -5.18 -13.98
CA VAL A 26 -6.14 -4.58 -15.19
C VAL A 26 -5.69 -3.14 -14.89
N GLY A 27 -4.39 -2.92 -14.92
CA GLY A 27 -3.73 -1.64 -14.65
C GLY A 27 -3.06 -1.57 -13.27
N GLY A 28 -1.76 -1.37 -13.28
CA GLY A 28 -0.88 -1.25 -12.10
C GLY A 28 -0.76 0.18 -11.55
N GLY A 29 -1.79 1.03 -11.71
CA GLY A 29 -1.87 2.37 -11.14
C GLY A 29 -2.30 2.39 -9.68
N ALA A 30 -2.62 3.58 -9.16
CA ALA A 30 -2.99 3.79 -7.75
C ALA A 30 -4.17 2.90 -7.30
N ALA A 31 -5.21 2.77 -8.12
CA ALA A 31 -6.37 1.95 -7.81
C ALA A 31 -6.03 0.45 -7.80
N GLY A 32 -5.41 -0.06 -8.88
CA GLY A 32 -5.10 -1.49 -9.00
C GLY A 32 -4.12 -1.97 -7.94
N LEU A 33 -3.03 -1.24 -7.70
CA LEU A 33 -2.08 -1.58 -6.64
C LEU A 33 -2.70 -1.53 -5.23
N THR A 34 -3.67 -0.63 -5.00
CA THR A 34 -4.40 -0.57 -3.74
C THR A 34 -5.27 -1.82 -3.55
N ILE A 35 -6.04 -2.24 -4.56
CA ILE A 35 -6.87 -3.46 -4.51
C ILE A 35 -6.02 -4.70 -4.24
N VAL A 36 -4.94 -4.86 -5.01
CA VAL A 36 -4.03 -6.00 -4.87
C VAL A 36 -3.41 -6.04 -3.47
N ARG A 37 -3.02 -4.89 -2.92
CA ARG A 37 -2.48 -4.80 -1.55
C ARG A 37 -3.50 -5.23 -0.50
N GLU A 38 -4.75 -4.76 -0.60
CA GLU A 38 -5.80 -5.06 0.38
C GLU A 38 -6.25 -6.53 0.34
N LEU A 39 -6.13 -7.19 -0.81
CA LEU A 39 -6.51 -8.60 -1.00
C LEU A 39 -5.33 -9.58 -0.89
N SER A 40 -4.09 -9.08 -0.80
CA SER A 40 -2.89 -9.90 -0.69
C SER A 40 -2.87 -10.75 0.60
N GLY A 41 -2.46 -12.00 0.49
CA GLY A 41 -2.28 -12.90 1.63
C GLY A 41 -3.58 -13.55 2.15
N LEU A 42 -4.68 -13.41 1.42
CA LEU A 42 -5.96 -14.05 1.73
C LEU A 42 -6.09 -15.46 1.10
N GLY A 43 -5.03 -15.96 0.46
CA GLY A 43 -5.06 -17.23 -0.28
C GLY A 43 -5.81 -17.17 -1.62
N LEU A 44 -6.17 -15.97 -2.08
CA LEU A 44 -6.74 -15.75 -3.40
C LEU A 44 -5.62 -15.67 -4.44
N ASN A 45 -5.77 -16.37 -5.55
CA ASN A 45 -4.84 -16.27 -6.68
C ASN A 45 -5.14 -15.00 -7.49
N ILE A 46 -4.33 -13.95 -7.29
CA ILE A 46 -4.55 -12.63 -7.88
C ILE A 46 -3.52 -12.37 -8.98
N LEU A 47 -4.00 -12.00 -10.17
CA LEU A 47 -3.17 -11.53 -11.27
C LEU A 47 -3.37 -10.03 -11.48
N LEU A 48 -2.29 -9.26 -11.46
CA LEU A 48 -2.26 -7.87 -11.91
C LEU A 48 -1.59 -7.80 -13.27
N LEU A 49 -2.29 -7.21 -14.24
CA LEU A 49 -1.81 -6.96 -15.60
C LEU A 49 -1.42 -5.49 -15.74
N GLU A 50 -0.14 -5.23 -16.07
CA GLU A 50 0.37 -3.90 -16.35
C GLU A 50 0.95 -3.86 -17.77
N SER A 51 0.47 -2.92 -18.57
CA SER A 51 0.93 -2.75 -19.95
C SER A 51 2.33 -2.17 -20.08
N GLY A 52 2.79 -1.48 -19.05
CA GLY A 52 4.15 -0.95 -18.94
C GLY A 52 5.13 -1.89 -18.25
N GLY A 53 6.38 -1.42 -18.17
CA GLY A 53 7.46 -2.08 -17.43
C GLY A 53 7.59 -1.54 -16.00
N LEU A 54 8.77 -1.77 -15.42
CA LEU A 54 9.13 -1.23 -14.09
C LEU A 54 9.59 0.23 -14.16
N GLU A 55 9.95 0.72 -15.35
CA GLU A 55 10.44 2.07 -15.59
C GLU A 55 9.77 2.65 -16.84
N GLU A 56 9.73 3.98 -16.92
CA GLU A 56 9.19 4.68 -18.09
C GLU A 56 10.04 4.39 -19.33
N SER A 57 9.39 4.18 -20.48
CA SER A 57 10.05 4.08 -21.79
C SER A 57 9.24 4.80 -22.87
N ALA A 58 9.93 5.26 -23.92
CA ALA A 58 9.30 5.91 -25.06
C ALA A 58 8.35 4.96 -25.81
N ASP A 59 8.69 3.68 -25.89
CA ASP A 59 7.85 2.68 -26.56
C ASP A 59 6.53 2.43 -25.85
N HIS A 60 6.54 2.37 -24.52
CA HIS A 60 5.29 2.29 -23.74
C HIS A 60 4.48 3.57 -23.85
N GLU A 61 5.14 4.73 -23.85
CA GLU A 61 4.50 6.02 -23.95
C GLU A 61 3.77 6.21 -25.30
N ALA A 62 4.31 5.68 -26.38
CA ALA A 62 3.67 5.70 -27.68
C ALA A 62 2.29 4.98 -27.72
N LEU A 63 2.02 4.03 -26.81
CA LEU A 63 0.72 3.38 -26.67
C LEU A 63 -0.34 4.26 -25.97
N ASN A 64 0.05 5.41 -25.44
CA ASN A 64 -0.85 6.40 -24.86
C ASN A 64 -1.37 7.41 -25.89
N ASP A 65 -1.19 7.14 -27.17
CA ASP A 65 -1.65 7.99 -28.26
C ASP A 65 -3.18 8.21 -28.16
N VAL A 66 -3.61 9.43 -28.47
CA VAL A 66 -4.97 9.91 -28.35
C VAL A 66 -5.29 10.85 -29.50
N ASP A 67 -6.38 10.59 -30.21
CA ASP A 67 -6.99 11.58 -31.08
C ASP A 67 -7.82 12.57 -30.28
N VAL A 68 -7.93 13.80 -30.75
CA VAL A 68 -8.73 14.84 -30.11
C VAL A 68 -9.64 15.54 -31.10
N GLU A 69 -10.78 15.99 -30.61
CA GLU A 69 -11.79 16.70 -31.39
C GLU A 69 -12.08 18.08 -30.78
N GLY A 70 -12.69 18.96 -31.55
CA GLY A 70 -13.13 20.28 -31.11
C GLY A 70 -11.97 21.19 -30.68
N SER A 71 -12.16 21.91 -29.60
CA SER A 71 -11.21 22.89 -29.04
C SER A 71 -9.86 22.30 -28.64
N LEU A 72 -9.77 21.00 -28.39
CA LEU A 72 -8.50 20.33 -28.10
C LEU A 72 -7.52 20.28 -29.29
N GLN A 73 -7.98 20.57 -30.49
CA GLN A 73 -7.11 20.70 -31.68
C GLN A 73 -6.35 22.04 -31.72
N ASP A 74 -6.74 23.03 -30.90
CA ASP A 74 -6.15 24.35 -30.85
C ASP A 74 -4.67 24.29 -30.44
N ALA A 75 -3.80 24.90 -31.23
CA ALA A 75 -2.37 24.89 -31.05
C ALA A 75 -1.92 25.66 -29.78
N GLU A 76 -2.59 26.76 -29.44
CA GLU A 76 -2.27 27.55 -28.26
C GLU A 76 -2.64 26.80 -26.98
N LEU A 77 -3.79 26.11 -26.98
CA LEU A 77 -4.17 25.22 -25.90
C LEU A 77 -3.15 24.09 -25.72
N GLN A 78 -2.72 23.46 -26.80
CA GLN A 78 -1.70 22.39 -26.74
C GLN A 78 -0.34 22.91 -26.25
N GLN A 79 0.04 24.12 -26.62
CA GLN A 79 1.25 24.76 -26.11
C GLN A 79 1.14 25.07 -24.60
N SER A 80 0.00 25.55 -24.16
CA SER A 80 -0.29 25.81 -22.74
C SER A 80 -0.23 24.53 -21.91
N ARG A 81 -0.82 23.43 -22.43
CA ARG A 81 -0.74 22.10 -21.80
C ARG A 81 0.69 21.59 -21.72
N HIS A 82 1.48 21.75 -22.81
CA HIS A 82 2.90 21.38 -22.81
C HIS A 82 3.67 22.12 -21.73
N ALA A 83 3.47 23.42 -21.61
CA ALA A 83 4.10 24.24 -20.57
C ALA A 83 3.73 23.78 -19.14
N SER A 84 2.51 23.24 -18.94
CA SER A 84 1.99 22.81 -17.66
C SER A 84 2.43 21.37 -17.28
N HIS A 85 2.63 20.48 -18.25
CA HIS A 85 2.75 19.03 -17.98
C HIS A 85 4.11 18.41 -18.40
N ALA A 86 4.87 18.98 -19.32
CA ALA A 86 6.08 18.39 -19.90
C ALA A 86 7.18 17.98 -18.87
N PHE A 87 7.17 18.53 -17.66
CA PHE A 87 8.14 18.21 -16.62
C PHE A 87 7.72 17.05 -15.71
N GLN A 88 6.48 16.53 -15.85
CA GLN A 88 5.92 15.53 -14.94
C GLN A 88 6.49 14.13 -15.23
N LEU A 89 6.55 13.73 -16.50
CA LEU A 89 7.01 12.44 -16.97
C LEU A 89 8.13 12.59 -17.99
N LYS A 90 9.00 11.59 -18.07
CA LYS A 90 10.22 11.67 -18.90
C LYS A 90 9.95 11.66 -20.39
N PHE A 91 8.97 10.89 -20.84
CA PHE A 91 8.69 10.68 -22.27
C PHE A 91 7.32 11.24 -22.70
N TRP A 92 6.59 11.91 -21.80
CA TRP A 92 5.30 12.51 -22.13
C TRP A 92 5.45 13.69 -23.10
N SER A 93 4.56 13.78 -24.08
CA SER A 93 4.45 14.93 -24.98
C SER A 93 3.01 15.16 -25.42
N THR A 94 2.70 16.40 -25.82
CA THR A 94 1.40 16.75 -26.44
C THR A 94 1.26 16.22 -27.87
N GLN A 95 2.30 15.67 -28.47
CA GLN A 95 2.22 15.05 -29.78
C GLN A 95 1.50 13.69 -29.70
N THR A 96 1.72 12.95 -28.63
CA THR A 96 1.04 11.67 -28.36
C THR A 96 -0.16 11.83 -27.46
N GLN A 97 -0.06 12.57 -26.37
CA GLN A 97 -1.14 12.75 -25.39
C GLN A 97 -1.72 14.16 -25.48
N ARG A 98 -2.52 14.40 -26.53
CA ARG A 98 -3.21 15.69 -26.75
C ARG A 98 -4.27 16.01 -25.69
N PHE A 99 -4.60 15.02 -24.83
CA PHE A 99 -5.44 15.19 -23.63
C PHE A 99 -5.01 14.21 -22.52
N GLY A 100 -5.07 14.68 -21.26
CA GLY A 100 -4.64 13.91 -20.09
C GLY A 100 -3.14 13.73 -20.00
N VAL A 101 -2.67 13.14 -18.89
CA VAL A 101 -1.28 12.71 -18.68
C VAL A 101 -1.31 11.30 -18.12
N ARG A 102 -0.88 10.34 -18.90
CA ARG A 102 -0.87 8.92 -18.54
C ARG A 102 0.55 8.37 -18.63
N CYS A 103 0.84 7.37 -17.84
CA CYS A 103 2.12 6.68 -17.87
C CYS A 103 1.90 5.17 -17.82
N ARG A 104 2.44 4.43 -18.80
CA ARG A 104 2.44 2.96 -18.80
C ARG A 104 3.70 2.48 -18.08
N VAL A 105 3.58 2.35 -16.78
CA VAL A 105 4.62 1.85 -15.87
C VAL A 105 3.95 1.34 -14.61
N LEU A 106 4.54 0.37 -13.93
CA LEU A 106 4.03 -0.05 -12.62
C LEU A 106 4.02 1.13 -11.65
N GLY A 107 2.84 1.52 -11.18
CA GLY A 107 2.55 2.74 -10.43
C GLY A 107 1.73 3.75 -11.23
N GLY A 108 1.62 3.57 -12.56
CA GLY A 108 0.84 4.44 -13.44
C GLY A 108 1.29 5.92 -13.36
N SER A 109 0.35 6.83 -13.58
CA SER A 109 0.61 8.29 -13.58
C SER A 109 1.15 8.84 -12.25
N THR A 110 1.16 8.04 -11.15
CA THR A 110 1.86 8.43 -9.92
C THR A 110 3.38 8.50 -10.08
N ALA A 111 3.94 8.01 -11.17
CA ALA A 111 5.35 8.23 -11.54
C ALA A 111 5.67 9.73 -11.71
N GLY A 112 4.71 10.53 -12.23
CA GLY A 112 4.87 11.96 -12.49
C GLY A 112 4.19 12.91 -11.52
N TRP A 113 3.25 12.46 -10.67
CA TRP A 113 2.42 13.33 -9.85
C TRP A 113 3.19 14.13 -8.78
N ALA A 114 2.57 15.21 -8.29
CA ALA A 114 3.12 16.04 -7.22
C ALA A 114 2.85 15.52 -5.79
N GLY A 115 2.12 14.41 -5.64
CA GLY A 115 1.78 13.84 -4.35
C GLY A 115 0.71 14.60 -3.55
N LYS A 116 0.05 15.59 -4.17
CA LYS A 116 -0.96 16.44 -3.53
C LYS A 116 -2.30 15.70 -3.43
N VAL A 117 -2.89 15.65 -2.25
CA VAL A 117 -4.14 14.92 -1.97
C VAL A 117 -5.02 15.66 -0.98
N ALA A 118 -6.32 15.51 -1.14
CA ALA A 118 -7.34 15.94 -0.18
C ALA A 118 -8.60 15.07 -0.37
N PRO A 119 -9.50 14.94 0.63
CA PRO A 119 -10.82 14.38 0.43
C PRO A 119 -11.70 15.33 -0.38
N PHE A 120 -12.78 14.82 -0.93
CA PHE A 120 -13.87 15.65 -1.47
C PHE A 120 -14.71 16.23 -0.34
N ASP A 121 -15.35 17.35 -0.59
CA ASP A 121 -16.31 17.96 0.32
C ASP A 121 -17.61 17.16 0.37
N ALA A 122 -18.35 17.23 1.48
CA ALA A 122 -19.62 16.50 1.61
C ALA A 122 -20.65 16.92 0.54
N LEU A 123 -20.62 18.17 0.12
CA LEU A 123 -21.48 18.70 -0.92
C LEU A 123 -21.21 18.08 -2.31
N ASP A 124 -19.99 17.63 -2.58
CA ASP A 124 -19.63 17.00 -3.85
C ASP A 124 -20.34 15.65 -4.07
N PHE A 125 -20.77 14.99 -2.98
CA PHE A 125 -21.51 13.72 -3.03
C PHE A 125 -23.03 13.93 -3.22
N THR A 126 -23.55 15.13 -3.03
CA THR A 126 -24.99 15.40 -3.10
C THR A 126 -25.44 15.76 -4.50
N SER A 127 -26.69 15.52 -4.81
CA SER A 127 -27.34 16.10 -5.98
C SER A 127 -27.52 17.60 -5.76
N ARG A 128 -27.09 18.39 -6.73
CA ARG A 128 -27.15 19.86 -6.70
C ARG A 128 -27.97 20.38 -7.87
N GLU A 129 -29.05 21.08 -7.58
CA GLU A 129 -29.99 21.56 -8.61
C GLU A 129 -29.34 22.45 -9.68
N TRP A 130 -28.24 23.10 -9.33
CA TRP A 130 -27.49 23.96 -10.27
C TRP A 130 -26.38 23.27 -11.05
N ILE A 131 -26.15 21.97 -10.79
CA ILE A 131 -25.21 21.12 -11.53
C ILE A 131 -25.97 19.89 -12.04
N ALA A 132 -26.30 19.91 -13.33
CA ALA A 132 -26.97 18.79 -13.98
C ALA A 132 -26.16 17.50 -13.81
N ASP A 133 -26.85 16.38 -13.72
CA ASP A 133 -26.23 15.04 -13.60
C ASP A 133 -25.28 14.91 -12.38
N SER A 134 -25.41 15.75 -11.34
CA SER A 134 -24.67 15.64 -10.10
C SER A 134 -25.29 14.61 -9.14
N GLY A 135 -24.56 14.24 -8.10
CA GLY A 135 -24.98 13.29 -7.06
C GLY A 135 -24.37 11.91 -7.23
N TRP A 136 -23.92 11.38 -6.12
CA TRP A 136 -23.34 10.05 -6.01
C TRP A 136 -24.38 9.08 -5.42
N PRO A 137 -24.40 7.79 -5.78
CA PRO A 137 -25.26 6.78 -5.14
C PRO A 137 -24.75 6.39 -3.73
N ILE A 138 -23.64 6.96 -3.28
CA ILE A 138 -23.04 6.80 -1.95
C ILE A 138 -22.84 8.17 -1.32
N THR A 139 -22.87 8.24 0.01
CA THR A 139 -22.70 9.49 0.76
C THR A 139 -21.25 9.72 1.20
N ALA A 140 -20.95 10.96 1.63
CA ALA A 140 -19.67 11.24 2.27
C ALA A 140 -19.42 10.39 3.52
N ALA A 141 -20.46 10.02 4.26
CA ALA A 141 -20.37 9.15 5.43
C ALA A 141 -19.97 7.71 5.06
N ASP A 142 -20.48 7.18 3.95
CA ASP A 142 -20.16 5.83 3.47
C ASP A 142 -18.69 5.69 3.07
N ILE A 143 -18.09 6.76 2.53
CA ILE A 143 -16.69 6.75 2.10
C ILE A 143 -15.70 7.15 3.20
N ALA A 144 -16.14 7.82 4.26
CA ALA A 144 -15.26 8.37 5.30
C ALA A 144 -14.33 7.33 5.97
N PRO A 145 -14.76 6.10 6.34
CA PRO A 145 -13.86 5.08 6.89
C PRO A 145 -12.73 4.70 5.92
N TYR A 146 -13.03 4.67 4.64
CA TYR A 146 -12.07 4.33 3.56
C TYR A 146 -11.12 5.49 3.27
N ILE A 147 -11.57 6.74 3.38
CA ILE A 147 -10.70 7.93 3.35
C ILE A 147 -9.65 7.85 4.46
N GLN A 148 -10.03 7.45 5.67
CA GLN A 148 -9.08 7.29 6.78
C GLN A 148 -8.06 6.17 6.51
N ARG A 149 -8.47 5.07 5.89
CA ARG A 149 -7.56 4.00 5.47
C ARG A 149 -6.62 4.47 4.36
N ALA A 150 -7.13 5.18 3.36
CA ALA A 150 -6.34 5.76 2.27
C ALA A 150 -5.32 6.78 2.80
N ALA A 151 -5.70 7.65 3.74
CA ALA A 151 -4.80 8.61 4.37
C ALA A 151 -3.60 7.92 5.06
N ARG A 152 -3.85 6.84 5.80
CA ARG A 152 -2.77 6.04 6.41
C ARG A 152 -1.83 5.42 5.36
N ARG A 153 -2.37 4.94 4.24
CA ARG A 153 -1.57 4.37 3.13
C ARG A 153 -0.73 5.42 2.41
N LEU A 154 -1.27 6.64 2.28
CA LEU A 154 -0.60 7.79 1.67
C LEU A 154 0.45 8.45 2.59
N ASP A 155 0.56 7.99 3.82
CA ASP A 155 1.43 8.57 4.84
C ASP A 155 1.17 10.07 5.05
N VAL A 156 -0.11 10.44 5.09
CA VAL A 156 -0.58 11.81 5.37
C VAL A 156 -1.15 11.92 6.79
N GLY A 157 -1.27 13.14 7.27
CA GLY A 157 -1.77 13.46 8.60
C GLY A 157 -3.30 13.39 8.72
N PRO A 158 -3.86 13.79 9.86
CA PRO A 158 -5.31 13.83 10.07
C PRO A 158 -6.04 14.59 8.97
N ILE A 159 -7.21 14.10 8.60
CA ILE A 159 -8.11 14.81 7.69
C ILE A 159 -8.88 15.82 8.55
N LEU A 160 -8.60 17.08 8.34
CA LEU A 160 -9.18 18.18 9.11
C LEU A 160 -9.80 19.20 8.15
N SER A 161 -10.96 19.75 8.52
CA SER A 161 -11.51 20.93 7.85
C SER A 161 -10.62 22.15 8.10
N GLY A 162 -10.70 23.17 7.25
CA GLY A 162 -9.87 24.36 7.37
C GLY A 162 -9.85 24.97 8.77
N PRO A 163 -10.98 25.32 9.40
CA PRO A 163 -11.01 25.89 10.75
C PRO A 163 -10.48 24.95 11.83
N ALA A 164 -10.68 23.63 11.71
CA ALA A 164 -10.22 22.65 12.70
C ALA A 164 -8.70 22.42 12.64
N PHE A 165 -8.06 22.76 11.52
CA PHE A 165 -6.61 22.57 11.34
C PHE A 165 -5.79 23.44 12.30
N TRP A 166 -6.13 24.72 12.42
CA TRP A 166 -5.32 25.70 13.15
C TRP A 166 -5.11 25.33 14.62
N PRO A 167 -6.16 25.05 15.41
CA PRO A 167 -5.96 24.59 16.79
C PRO A 167 -5.25 23.22 16.88
N ALA A 168 -5.53 22.29 15.96
CA ALA A 168 -4.85 21.00 15.93
C ALA A 168 -3.35 21.12 15.65
N ALA A 169 -2.96 22.04 14.79
CA ALA A 169 -1.56 22.36 14.50
C ALA A 169 -0.89 23.25 15.59
N LYS A 170 -1.65 23.66 16.62
CA LYS A 170 -1.23 24.60 17.65
C LYS A 170 -0.79 25.96 17.05
N LEU A 171 -1.46 26.34 15.99
CA LEU A 171 -1.29 27.62 15.29
C LEU A 171 -2.53 28.47 15.49
N ARG A 172 -2.37 29.78 15.42
CA ARG A 172 -3.47 30.71 15.32
C ARG A 172 -3.89 30.81 13.86
N GLU A 173 -5.20 30.77 13.60
CA GLU A 173 -5.71 31.05 12.26
C GLU A 173 -5.28 32.45 11.84
N PRO A 174 -4.80 32.64 10.60
CA PRO A 174 -4.46 33.98 10.09
C PRO A 174 -5.66 34.93 10.21
N ALA A 175 -5.40 36.11 10.74
CA ALA A 175 -6.46 37.10 10.99
C ALA A 175 -7.20 37.52 9.70
N GLU A 176 -6.55 37.39 8.57
CA GLU A 176 -7.07 37.62 7.24
C GLU A 176 -8.26 36.71 6.93
N MET A 177 -8.21 35.46 7.36
CA MET A 177 -9.27 34.46 7.11
C MET A 177 -10.61 34.86 7.74
N ALA A 178 -10.58 35.49 8.93
CA ALA A 178 -11.79 35.94 9.61
C ALA A 178 -12.54 37.05 8.86
N ARG A 179 -11.87 37.77 7.94
CA ARG A 179 -12.44 38.85 7.13
C ARG A 179 -12.96 38.37 5.78
N MET A 180 -12.58 37.15 5.36
CA MET A 180 -13.04 36.57 4.09
C MET A 180 -14.48 36.05 4.21
N LYS A 181 -15.34 36.48 3.31
CA LYS A 181 -16.79 36.17 3.33
C LYS A 181 -17.16 35.05 2.37
N HIS A 182 -16.45 34.94 1.25
CA HIS A 182 -16.79 34.03 0.16
C HIS A 182 -15.95 32.76 0.13
N VAL A 183 -14.76 32.80 0.72
CA VAL A 183 -13.84 31.67 0.76
C VAL A 183 -13.48 31.27 2.19
N SER A 184 -13.00 30.08 2.34
CA SER A 184 -12.49 29.54 3.62
C SER A 184 -11.17 28.77 3.40
N SER A 185 -10.44 28.52 4.49
CA SER A 185 -9.22 27.71 4.47
C SER A 185 -9.50 26.31 3.92
N PHE A 186 -8.73 25.88 2.95
CA PHE A 186 -8.69 24.51 2.44
C PHE A 186 -7.26 23.96 2.52
N LEU A 187 -7.13 22.68 2.84
CA LEU A 187 -5.84 22.09 3.17
C LEU A 187 -5.60 20.82 2.36
N TRP A 188 -4.69 20.92 1.40
CA TRP A 188 -4.13 19.72 0.76
C TRP A 188 -2.97 19.17 1.57
N GLN A 189 -2.74 17.89 1.46
CA GLN A 189 -1.58 17.22 2.05
C GLN A 189 -0.66 16.66 0.96
N LEU A 190 0.59 16.38 1.30
CA LEU A 190 1.54 15.75 0.40
C LEU A 190 1.78 14.29 0.83
N ALA A 191 1.42 13.34 -0.03
CA ALA A 191 1.66 11.92 0.17
C ALA A 191 3.17 11.65 0.18
N ARG A 192 3.68 11.07 1.25
CA ARG A 192 5.12 10.82 1.44
C ARG A 192 5.48 9.37 1.15
N SER A 193 6.56 9.16 0.38
CA SER A 193 7.06 7.82 0.08
C SER A 193 7.51 7.08 1.34
N HIS A 194 7.07 5.83 1.46
CA HIS A 194 7.55 4.92 2.52
C HIS A 194 9.01 4.49 2.27
N ARG A 195 9.44 4.45 1.03
CA ARG A 195 10.78 4.06 0.62
C ARG A 195 11.77 5.22 0.72
N ASN A 196 11.41 6.38 0.16
CA ASN A 196 12.23 7.58 0.16
C ASN A 196 11.53 8.72 0.89
N LEU A 197 11.86 8.92 2.16
CA LEU A 197 11.25 9.93 3.03
C LEU A 197 11.47 11.37 2.58
N THR A 198 12.33 11.62 1.60
CA THR A 198 12.61 12.94 1.02
C THR A 198 11.90 13.18 -0.32
N ASP A 199 10.97 12.30 -0.70
CA ASP A 199 10.19 12.41 -1.93
C ASP A 199 8.71 12.12 -1.68
N VAL A 200 7.86 12.54 -2.60
CA VAL A 200 6.45 12.15 -2.63
C VAL A 200 6.34 10.65 -2.95
N MET A 201 5.22 10.05 -2.57
CA MET A 201 4.96 8.64 -2.81
C MET A 201 4.98 8.34 -4.32
N ARG A 202 5.67 7.27 -4.71
CA ARG A 202 5.64 6.68 -6.04
C ARG A 202 5.09 5.27 -5.90
N PHE A 203 3.87 5.03 -6.36
CA PHE A 203 3.15 3.80 -6.04
C PHE A 203 3.89 2.54 -6.49
N GLY A 204 4.46 2.49 -7.68
CA GLY A 204 5.21 1.32 -8.15
C GLY A 204 6.45 0.99 -7.28
N PRO A 205 7.41 1.92 -7.13
CA PRO A 205 8.58 1.71 -6.26
C PRO A 205 8.23 1.46 -4.79
N ASP A 206 7.21 2.13 -4.24
CA ASP A 206 6.78 1.93 -2.85
C ASP A 206 6.12 0.54 -2.69
N PHE A 207 5.26 0.11 -3.62
CA PHE A 207 4.65 -1.22 -3.65
C PHE A 207 5.70 -2.33 -3.73
N ARG A 208 6.71 -2.20 -4.61
CA ARG A 208 7.81 -3.18 -4.74
C ARG A 208 8.66 -3.31 -3.48
N SER A 209 8.63 -2.33 -2.58
CA SER A 209 9.36 -2.41 -1.31
C SER A 209 8.65 -3.24 -0.24
N GLU A 210 7.43 -3.67 -0.50
CA GLU A 210 6.61 -4.49 0.37
C GLU A 210 6.57 -5.94 -0.17
N SER A 211 6.20 -6.89 0.69
CA SER A 211 5.98 -8.28 0.30
C SER A 211 4.48 -8.55 0.19
N HIS A 212 4.05 -9.02 -0.97
CA HIS A 212 2.65 -9.41 -1.20
C HIS A 212 2.60 -10.90 -1.52
N ARG A 213 1.76 -11.64 -0.79
CA ARG A 213 1.59 -13.09 -1.00
C ARG A 213 0.43 -13.34 -1.95
N ASP A 214 0.51 -14.44 -2.68
CA ASP A 214 -0.56 -14.92 -3.57
C ASP A 214 -0.90 -13.91 -4.69
N VAL A 215 0.12 -13.13 -5.13
CA VAL A 215 0.00 -12.09 -6.15
C VAL A 215 1.04 -12.32 -7.24
N THR A 216 0.55 -12.41 -8.47
CA THR A 216 1.35 -12.39 -9.69
C THR A 216 1.18 -11.04 -10.39
N ILE A 217 2.28 -10.38 -10.72
CA ILE A 217 2.29 -9.12 -11.49
C ILE A 217 2.92 -9.41 -12.84
N MET A 218 2.13 -9.25 -13.88
CA MET A 218 2.58 -9.40 -15.25
C MET A 218 2.80 -8.02 -15.88
N LEU A 219 4.04 -7.77 -16.27
CA LEU A 219 4.48 -6.54 -16.93
C LEU A 219 4.48 -6.73 -18.44
N ASN A 220 4.48 -5.63 -19.19
CA ASN A 220 4.45 -5.64 -20.64
C ASN A 220 3.26 -6.40 -21.23
N ALA A 221 2.13 -6.43 -20.50
CA ALA A 221 0.91 -7.16 -20.84
C ALA A 221 -0.25 -6.18 -21.07
N THR A 222 -0.50 -5.81 -22.32
CA THR A 222 -1.65 -4.98 -22.70
C THR A 222 -2.89 -5.84 -22.81
N VAL A 223 -3.94 -5.51 -22.05
CA VAL A 223 -5.26 -6.12 -22.23
C VAL A 223 -5.93 -5.49 -23.45
N ARG A 224 -6.35 -6.32 -24.39
CA ARG A 224 -6.98 -5.86 -25.62
C ARG A 224 -8.50 -6.09 -25.68
N ALA A 225 -9.01 -7.07 -24.93
CA ALA A 225 -10.43 -7.36 -24.82
C ALA A 225 -10.77 -8.07 -23.50
N ILE A 226 -11.99 -7.87 -23.05
CA ILE A 226 -12.63 -8.62 -21.96
C ILE A 226 -13.65 -9.54 -22.61
N HIS A 227 -13.66 -10.80 -22.26
CA HIS A 227 -14.62 -11.77 -22.69
C HIS A 227 -15.73 -11.93 -21.67
N ALA A 228 -16.97 -11.87 -22.13
CA ALA A 228 -18.17 -12.08 -21.32
C ALA A 228 -19.22 -12.86 -22.12
N ASP A 229 -20.05 -13.61 -21.40
CA ASP A 229 -21.21 -14.33 -21.93
C ASP A 229 -22.47 -13.99 -21.10
N GLY A 230 -23.57 -14.65 -21.35
CA GLY A 230 -24.82 -14.45 -20.60
C GLY A 230 -24.71 -14.75 -19.10
N THR A 231 -23.61 -15.38 -18.64
CA THR A 231 -23.36 -15.70 -17.24
C THR A 231 -22.46 -14.67 -16.55
N GLY A 232 -21.76 -13.81 -17.31
CA GLY A 232 -20.84 -12.79 -16.82
C GLY A 232 -19.49 -12.84 -17.51
N VAL A 233 -18.46 -12.28 -16.85
CA VAL A 233 -17.08 -12.30 -17.37
C VAL A 233 -16.52 -13.72 -17.36
N THR A 234 -15.87 -14.10 -18.47
CA THR A 234 -15.21 -15.39 -18.65
C THR A 234 -13.68 -15.30 -18.71
N GLY A 235 -13.12 -14.12 -19.02
CA GLY A 235 -11.69 -13.91 -19.06
C GLY A 235 -11.26 -12.61 -19.72
N VAL A 236 -9.95 -12.47 -19.92
CA VAL A 236 -9.32 -11.34 -20.61
C VAL A 236 -8.34 -11.82 -21.67
N GLU A 237 -8.28 -11.13 -22.80
CA GLU A 237 -7.26 -11.35 -23.83
C GLU A 237 -6.14 -10.32 -23.65
N ILE A 238 -4.89 -10.81 -23.62
CA ILE A 238 -3.69 -9.98 -23.49
C ILE A 238 -2.78 -10.11 -24.70
N VAL A 239 -2.02 -9.04 -24.97
CA VAL A 239 -0.98 -9.02 -25.97
C VAL A 239 0.29 -8.42 -25.40
N SER A 240 1.46 -8.90 -25.85
CA SER A 240 2.74 -8.31 -25.47
C SER A 240 2.85 -6.87 -25.94
N SER A 241 3.14 -5.94 -24.99
CA SER A 241 3.00 -4.50 -25.22
C SER A 241 4.02 -3.95 -26.23
N LEU A 242 5.22 -4.51 -26.30
CA LEU A 242 6.30 -4.00 -27.14
C LEU A 242 6.32 -4.69 -28.52
N SER A 243 6.33 -6.00 -28.54
CA SER A 243 6.43 -6.78 -29.78
C SER A 243 5.10 -7.02 -30.48
N GLY A 244 3.97 -7.04 -29.75
CA GLY A 244 2.66 -7.42 -30.27
C GLY A 244 2.53 -8.89 -30.70
N LYS A 245 3.60 -9.69 -30.57
CA LYS A 245 3.70 -11.05 -31.12
C LYS A 245 3.01 -12.10 -30.24
N ARG A 246 3.11 -11.96 -28.94
CA ARG A 246 2.54 -12.95 -28.00
C ARG A 246 1.11 -12.54 -27.65
N ARG A 247 0.18 -13.46 -27.78
CA ARG A 247 -1.22 -13.28 -27.38
C ARG A 247 -1.67 -14.45 -26.51
N ARG A 248 -2.51 -14.16 -25.51
CA ARG A 248 -3.08 -15.20 -24.64
C ARG A 248 -4.42 -14.77 -24.08
N THR A 249 -5.35 -15.73 -23.98
CA THR A 249 -6.59 -15.56 -23.22
C THR A 249 -6.41 -16.17 -21.84
N LEU A 250 -6.75 -15.40 -20.79
CA LEU A 250 -6.65 -15.78 -19.40
C LEU A 250 -8.05 -15.94 -18.83
N PRO A 251 -8.46 -17.13 -18.38
CA PRO A 251 -9.77 -17.36 -17.80
C PRO A 251 -9.87 -16.70 -16.41
N SER A 252 -10.96 -15.98 -16.18
CA SER A 252 -11.32 -15.44 -14.87
C SER A 252 -12.78 -15.06 -14.85
N SER A 253 -13.46 -15.31 -13.74
CA SER A 253 -14.86 -14.90 -13.54
C SER A 253 -14.99 -13.55 -12.79
N HIS A 254 -13.86 -12.94 -12.40
CA HIS A 254 -13.84 -11.63 -11.75
C HIS A 254 -12.70 -10.80 -12.31
N VAL A 255 -13.05 -9.65 -12.88
CA VAL A 255 -12.11 -8.71 -13.48
C VAL A 255 -12.38 -7.32 -12.92
N VAL A 256 -11.32 -6.61 -12.52
CA VAL A 256 -11.36 -5.19 -12.12
C VAL A 256 -10.57 -4.37 -13.13
N LEU A 257 -11.22 -3.41 -13.79
CA LEU A 257 -10.57 -2.41 -14.62
C LEU A 257 -10.07 -1.26 -13.75
N ALA A 258 -8.77 -1.01 -13.77
CA ALA A 258 -8.08 0.03 -13.00
C ALA A 258 -7.07 0.81 -13.86
N ALA A 259 -7.35 0.91 -15.18
CA ALA A 259 -6.44 1.47 -16.18
C ALA A 259 -6.55 3.02 -16.35
N GLY A 260 -7.38 3.68 -15.52
CA GLY A 260 -7.64 5.12 -15.60
C GLY A 260 -8.81 5.47 -16.53
N ALA A 261 -9.26 6.73 -16.51
CA ALA A 261 -10.55 7.10 -17.11
C ALA A 261 -10.59 6.86 -18.63
N ILE A 262 -9.55 7.21 -19.35
CA ILE A 262 -9.52 7.06 -20.80
C ILE A 262 -9.45 5.58 -21.19
N GLU A 263 -8.54 4.81 -20.58
CA GLU A 263 -8.32 3.41 -20.95
C GLU A 263 -9.44 2.47 -20.45
N ASN A 264 -10.07 2.76 -19.29
CA ASN A 264 -11.23 1.97 -18.85
C ASN A 264 -12.37 2.06 -19.86
N ALA A 265 -12.70 3.28 -20.34
CA ALA A 265 -13.72 3.47 -21.38
C ALA A 265 -13.30 2.84 -22.70
N ARG A 266 -12.07 3.08 -23.16
CA ARG A 266 -11.53 2.49 -24.39
C ARG A 266 -11.64 0.97 -24.37
N LEU A 267 -11.26 0.32 -23.28
CA LEU A 267 -11.28 -1.14 -23.16
C LEU A 267 -12.69 -1.71 -23.16
N LEU A 268 -13.64 -1.06 -22.49
CA LEU A 268 -15.06 -1.47 -22.57
C LEU A 268 -15.61 -1.33 -24.01
N LEU A 269 -15.29 -0.22 -24.69
CA LEU A 269 -15.71 0.01 -26.08
C LEU A 269 -15.06 -0.98 -27.07
N LEU A 270 -13.87 -1.49 -26.79
CA LEU A 270 -13.19 -2.53 -27.56
C LEU A 270 -13.74 -3.94 -27.29
N SER A 271 -14.26 -4.16 -26.06
CA SER A 271 -14.75 -5.48 -25.62
C SER A 271 -16.20 -5.66 -26.04
N ARG A 272 -16.50 -6.83 -26.59
CA ARG A 272 -17.83 -7.15 -27.12
C ARG A 272 -18.49 -8.30 -26.36
N ASP A 273 -19.80 -8.19 -26.16
CA ASP A 273 -20.64 -9.32 -25.77
C ASP A 273 -20.87 -10.30 -26.93
N GLN A 274 -21.61 -11.39 -26.69
CA GLN A 274 -21.95 -12.38 -27.71
C GLN A 274 -22.83 -11.82 -28.84
N ALA A 275 -23.55 -10.73 -28.58
CA ALA A 275 -24.38 -10.04 -29.58
C ALA A 275 -23.59 -8.97 -30.37
N GLY A 276 -22.31 -8.76 -30.06
CA GLY A 276 -21.44 -7.76 -30.69
C GLY A 276 -21.56 -6.35 -30.14
N HIS A 277 -22.29 -6.13 -29.04
CA HIS A 277 -22.38 -4.84 -28.36
C HIS A 277 -21.18 -4.61 -27.44
N ALA A 278 -20.79 -3.33 -27.27
CA ALA A 278 -19.74 -2.97 -26.32
C ALA A 278 -20.20 -3.24 -24.88
N LEU A 279 -19.32 -3.84 -24.06
CA LEU A 279 -19.64 -4.23 -22.68
C LEU A 279 -20.05 -3.04 -21.83
N GLY A 280 -21.20 -3.17 -21.13
CA GLY A 280 -21.73 -2.14 -20.25
C GLY A 280 -22.21 -0.88 -20.98
N ASN A 281 -22.41 -0.92 -22.31
CA ASN A 281 -22.74 0.24 -23.14
C ASN A 281 -24.11 0.16 -23.85
N ALA A 282 -25.05 -0.60 -23.30
CA ALA A 282 -26.39 -0.74 -23.86
C ALA A 282 -27.11 0.61 -24.05
N HIS A 283 -26.79 1.62 -23.24
CA HIS A 283 -27.41 2.95 -23.25
C HIS A 283 -26.46 4.06 -23.72
N ASP A 284 -25.37 3.73 -24.41
CA ASP A 284 -24.35 4.73 -24.83
C ASP A 284 -23.82 5.59 -23.67
N ALA A 285 -23.60 4.96 -22.50
CA ALA A 285 -23.10 5.64 -21.29
C ALA A 285 -21.57 5.56 -21.17
N VAL A 286 -20.93 4.50 -21.73
CA VAL A 286 -19.49 4.30 -21.66
C VAL A 286 -18.76 5.40 -22.43
N GLY A 287 -17.79 6.01 -21.81
CA GLY A 287 -16.97 7.09 -22.34
C GLY A 287 -17.57 8.47 -22.17
N ARG A 288 -18.87 8.61 -21.90
CA ARG A 288 -19.53 9.91 -21.69
C ARG A 288 -19.18 10.53 -20.34
N TYR A 289 -19.54 11.81 -20.19
CA TYR A 289 -19.29 12.60 -18.97
C TYR A 289 -17.81 12.69 -18.58
N LEU A 290 -16.94 12.68 -19.58
CA LEU A 290 -15.51 12.93 -19.34
C LEU A 290 -15.35 14.30 -18.69
N THR A 291 -14.80 14.31 -17.48
CA THR A 291 -14.43 15.51 -16.73
C THR A 291 -12.93 15.53 -16.46
N ASP A 292 -12.43 16.73 -16.21
CA ASP A 292 -11.12 16.99 -15.61
C ASP A 292 -11.28 18.15 -14.61
N HIS A 293 -10.21 18.62 -14.02
CA HIS A 293 -10.22 19.85 -13.25
C HIS A 293 -9.75 21.02 -14.14
N PRO A 294 -10.66 21.85 -14.67
CA PRO A 294 -10.26 23.06 -15.38
C PRO A 294 -9.45 23.99 -14.47
N CYS A 295 -8.33 24.49 -14.98
CA CYS A 295 -7.36 25.27 -14.22
C CYS A 295 -6.86 26.46 -15.04
N MET A 296 -6.59 27.57 -14.37
CA MET A 296 -5.82 28.69 -14.92
C MET A 296 -5.24 29.54 -13.79
N SER A 297 -4.27 30.37 -14.12
CA SER A 297 -3.83 31.46 -13.23
C SER A 297 -4.84 32.62 -13.34
N ILE A 298 -5.44 33.03 -12.22
CA ILE A 298 -6.42 34.12 -12.17
C ILE A 298 -5.80 35.49 -11.90
N GLY A 299 -4.57 35.55 -11.41
CA GLY A 299 -3.90 36.81 -11.09
C GLY A 299 -2.48 36.60 -10.56
N VAL A 300 -1.83 37.68 -10.24
CA VAL A 300 -0.44 37.74 -9.80
C VAL A 300 -0.28 38.72 -8.65
N PHE A 301 0.59 38.38 -7.70
CA PHE A 301 1.00 39.24 -6.61
C PHE A 301 2.17 40.13 -7.05
N SER A 302 2.12 41.44 -6.67
CA SER A 302 3.23 42.34 -6.86
C SER A 302 4.49 41.87 -6.12
N PRO A 303 5.70 42.25 -6.54
CA PRO A 303 6.94 41.83 -5.89
C PRO A 303 6.95 42.03 -4.38
N ASP A 304 6.42 43.15 -3.89
CA ASP A 304 6.38 43.50 -2.46
C ASP A 304 5.40 42.64 -1.65
N SER A 305 4.39 42.07 -2.29
CA SER A 305 3.35 41.25 -1.65
C SER A 305 3.62 39.75 -1.73
N GLN A 306 4.59 39.31 -2.53
CA GLN A 306 4.86 37.87 -2.77
C GLN A 306 5.24 37.13 -1.50
N ALA A 307 6.00 37.78 -0.61
CA ALA A 307 6.42 37.15 0.65
C ALA A 307 5.22 36.89 1.59
N SER A 308 4.34 37.90 1.73
CA SER A 308 3.11 37.76 2.55
C SER A 308 2.13 36.76 1.97
N ALA A 309 1.92 36.80 0.64
CA ALA A 309 1.09 35.81 -0.05
C ALA A 309 1.63 34.37 0.11
N ALA A 310 2.94 34.18 -0.04
CA ALA A 310 3.59 32.89 0.15
C ALA A 310 3.60 32.43 1.61
N ALA A 311 3.52 33.34 2.59
CA ALA A 311 3.38 33.00 3.99
C ALA A 311 1.96 32.55 4.32
N LEU A 312 0.94 33.26 3.82
CA LEU A 312 -0.46 32.91 4.04
C LEU A 312 -0.85 31.63 3.30
N LEU A 313 -0.51 31.52 2.02
CA LEU A 313 -0.91 30.41 1.13
C LEU A 313 0.22 29.37 0.95
N GLY A 314 1.07 29.22 1.95
CA GLY A 314 2.20 28.33 1.94
C GLY A 314 1.89 26.95 2.54
N PHE A 315 2.93 26.35 3.06
CA PHE A 315 2.86 25.04 3.70
C PHE A 315 3.01 25.15 5.22
N PHE A 316 2.16 24.42 5.92
CA PHE A 316 2.14 24.36 7.38
C PHE A 316 2.42 22.94 7.84
N SER A 317 2.96 22.78 9.05
CA SER A 317 3.19 21.47 9.66
C SER A 317 2.20 21.20 10.78
N LEU A 318 1.71 19.96 10.84
CA LEU A 318 0.98 19.41 11.98
C LEU A 318 1.76 18.24 12.56
N GLN A 319 1.81 18.18 13.88
CA GLN A 319 2.47 17.08 14.60
C GLN A 319 1.47 16.17 15.25
N GLN A 320 1.62 14.87 15.01
CA GLN A 320 0.89 13.82 15.67
C GLN A 320 1.80 12.59 15.85
N ASP A 321 1.76 11.96 17.03
CA ASP A 321 2.49 10.71 17.33
C ASP A 321 3.98 10.76 16.93
N TYR A 322 4.67 11.84 17.33
CA TYR A 322 6.08 12.13 17.01
C TYR A 322 6.39 12.28 15.52
N ARG A 323 5.35 12.42 14.68
CA ARG A 323 5.49 12.65 13.24
C ARG A 323 5.07 14.05 12.86
N ALA A 324 5.67 14.58 11.79
CA ALA A 324 5.32 15.86 11.20
C ALA A 324 4.74 15.63 9.79
N PHE A 325 3.59 16.24 9.54
CA PHE A 325 2.86 16.19 8.28
C PHE A 325 2.79 17.58 7.66
N MET A 326 2.79 17.65 6.33
CA MET A 326 2.78 18.91 5.58
C MET A 326 1.41 19.17 4.96
N TYR A 327 0.90 20.36 5.17
CA TYR A 327 -0.37 20.84 4.65
C TYR A 327 -0.14 22.07 3.78
N SER A 328 -0.63 22.04 2.53
CA SER A 328 -0.65 23.19 1.63
C SER A 328 -1.95 23.95 1.84
N HIS A 329 -1.86 25.19 2.25
CA HIS A 329 -3.04 26.04 2.45
C HIS A 329 -3.48 26.67 1.14
N GLY A 330 -4.77 26.68 0.91
CA GLY A 330 -5.47 27.37 -0.16
C GLY A 330 -6.82 27.90 0.29
N LEU A 331 -7.54 28.51 -0.62
CA LEU A 331 -8.79 29.20 -0.39
C LEU A 331 -9.88 28.55 -1.23
N ALA A 332 -10.76 27.76 -0.60
CA ALA A 332 -11.90 27.15 -1.29
C ALA A 332 -13.17 27.98 -1.10
N ILE A 333 -14.02 27.97 -2.13
CA ILE A 333 -15.34 28.63 -2.08
C ILE A 333 -16.18 27.96 -0.97
N ARG A 334 -16.87 28.77 -0.18
CA ARG A 334 -17.73 28.27 0.90
C ARG A 334 -18.98 27.58 0.33
N PRO A 335 -19.50 26.51 0.99
CA PRO A 335 -20.69 25.80 0.52
C PRO A 335 -21.95 26.68 0.40
N ASP A 336 -22.15 27.61 1.35
CA ASP A 336 -23.26 28.59 1.31
C ASP A 336 -23.15 29.52 0.11
N VAL A 337 -21.95 29.94 -0.24
CA VAL A 337 -21.68 30.78 -1.43
C VAL A 337 -21.87 29.97 -2.73
N GLN A 338 -21.42 28.73 -2.77
CA GLN A 338 -21.67 27.84 -3.91
C GLN A 338 -23.17 27.74 -4.21
N GLN A 339 -23.98 27.51 -3.19
CA GLN A 339 -25.44 27.40 -3.32
C GLN A 339 -26.07 28.75 -3.74
N ALA A 340 -25.71 29.83 -3.07
CA ALA A 340 -26.28 31.14 -3.33
C ALA A 340 -25.94 31.69 -4.72
N GLN A 341 -24.71 31.44 -5.20
CA GLN A 341 -24.21 31.89 -6.48
C GLN A 341 -24.34 30.84 -7.60
N ARG A 342 -24.85 29.64 -7.28
CA ARG A 342 -24.98 28.50 -8.19
C ARG A 342 -23.66 28.12 -8.88
N LEU A 343 -22.57 28.14 -8.11
CA LEU A 343 -21.23 27.88 -8.62
C LEU A 343 -20.83 26.41 -8.37
N PRO A 344 -19.99 25.79 -9.24
CA PRO A 344 -19.32 24.54 -8.94
C PRO A 344 -18.28 24.74 -7.83
N ASN A 345 -17.80 23.65 -7.27
CA ASN A 345 -16.76 23.70 -6.24
C ASN A 345 -15.42 24.16 -6.83
N MET A 346 -14.76 25.10 -6.17
CA MET A 346 -13.50 25.69 -6.64
C MET A 346 -12.59 26.06 -5.48
N ALA A 347 -11.28 25.97 -5.72
CA ALA A 347 -10.29 26.48 -4.78
C ALA A 347 -9.12 27.15 -5.50
N ALA A 348 -8.53 28.13 -4.84
CA ALA A 348 -7.34 28.81 -5.29
C ALA A 348 -6.15 28.48 -4.41
N TYR A 349 -4.96 28.39 -5.02
CA TYR A 349 -3.70 28.14 -4.33
C TYR A 349 -2.57 28.98 -4.93
N ALA A 350 -1.59 29.32 -4.09
CA ALA A 350 -0.41 30.04 -4.56
C ALA A 350 0.53 29.10 -5.34
N ASN A 351 0.93 29.57 -6.54
CA ASN A 351 1.90 28.90 -7.37
C ASN A 351 3.14 29.81 -7.53
N ALA A 352 4.28 29.36 -6.98
CA ALA A 352 5.52 30.12 -7.02
C ALA A 352 6.40 29.65 -8.20
N ARG A 353 6.61 30.54 -9.18
CA ARG A 353 7.59 30.32 -10.23
C ARG A 353 9.01 30.63 -9.71
N ILE A 354 9.96 29.79 -10.12
CA ILE A 354 11.34 29.82 -9.64
C ILE A 354 12.21 30.46 -10.71
N SER A 355 13.09 31.38 -10.27
CA SER A 355 14.02 32.07 -11.15
C SER A 355 15.12 31.15 -11.71
N ASN A 356 15.55 31.42 -12.94
CA ASN A 356 16.70 30.76 -13.55
C ASN A 356 18.02 31.11 -12.84
N ASP A 357 18.10 32.22 -12.09
CA ASP A 357 19.26 32.64 -11.29
C ASP A 357 19.26 32.02 -9.88
N ASP A 358 18.85 30.79 -9.76
CA ASP A 358 18.82 30.06 -8.51
C ASP A 358 20.13 29.29 -8.27
N PRO A 359 20.71 29.31 -7.05
CA PRO A 359 21.97 28.66 -6.74
C PRO A 359 21.95 27.13 -6.96
N VAL A 360 20.80 26.45 -6.84
CA VAL A 360 20.70 25.00 -7.13
C VAL A 360 20.72 24.76 -8.63
N ILE A 361 20.07 25.61 -9.41
CA ILE A 361 20.13 25.57 -10.89
C ILE A 361 21.55 25.86 -11.37
N ALA A 362 22.20 26.88 -10.80
CA ALA A 362 23.60 27.19 -11.05
C ALA A 362 24.53 26.02 -10.74
N LEU A 363 24.38 25.38 -9.57
CA LEU A 363 25.15 24.18 -9.20
C LEU A 363 24.94 23.04 -10.20
N LYS A 364 23.70 22.79 -10.65
CA LYS A 364 23.42 21.76 -11.64
C LYS A 364 24.04 22.07 -13.00
N ARG A 365 24.01 23.34 -13.45
CA ARG A 365 24.67 23.78 -14.70
C ARG A 365 26.18 23.56 -14.62
N LEU A 366 26.81 23.93 -13.49
CA LEU A 366 28.24 23.71 -13.25
C LEU A 366 28.56 22.21 -13.24
N ALA A 367 27.81 21.37 -12.49
CA ALA A 367 28.04 19.94 -12.38
C ALA A 367 27.88 19.20 -13.74
N LYS A 368 26.94 19.67 -14.58
CA LYS A 368 26.71 19.11 -15.93
C LYS A 368 27.59 19.73 -17.02
N ARG A 369 28.49 20.68 -16.67
CA ARG A 369 29.30 21.49 -17.62
C ARG A 369 28.45 22.24 -18.67
N GLN A 370 27.25 22.64 -18.30
CA GLN A 370 26.28 23.36 -19.15
C GLN A 370 26.18 24.85 -18.82
N SER A 371 27.04 25.36 -17.95
CA SER A 371 27.03 26.77 -17.56
C SER A 371 27.63 27.64 -18.65
N GLN A 372 26.88 28.66 -19.07
CA GLN A 372 27.33 29.72 -19.97
C GLN A 372 28.10 30.84 -19.25
N ARG A 373 27.97 30.90 -17.89
CA ARG A 373 28.62 31.91 -17.03
C ARG A 373 29.21 31.25 -15.77
N PRO A 374 30.26 30.39 -15.91
CA PRO A 374 30.69 29.50 -14.82
C PRO A 374 31.15 30.23 -13.57
N LEU A 375 31.82 31.38 -13.72
CA LEU A 375 32.24 32.23 -12.56
C LEU A 375 31.04 32.83 -11.82
N ALA A 376 30.04 33.35 -12.55
CA ALA A 376 28.86 33.91 -11.94
C ALA A 376 28.02 32.84 -11.23
N ASP A 377 27.87 31.66 -11.85
CA ASP A 377 27.19 30.52 -11.23
C ASP A 377 27.94 30.03 -10.00
N LEU A 378 29.27 29.99 -9.99
CA LEU A 378 30.10 29.64 -8.84
C LEU A 378 29.94 30.64 -7.69
N ILE A 379 29.98 31.93 -7.96
CA ILE A 379 29.77 33.00 -6.98
C ILE A 379 28.38 32.88 -6.35
N LEU A 380 27.34 32.64 -7.16
CA LEU A 380 25.97 32.47 -6.69
C LEU A 380 25.83 31.24 -5.75
N VAL A 381 26.50 30.14 -6.06
CA VAL A 381 26.53 28.92 -5.21
C VAL A 381 27.25 29.19 -3.88
N LEU A 382 28.38 29.89 -3.90
CA LEU A 382 29.18 30.21 -2.71
C LEU A 382 28.46 31.21 -1.81
N GLN A 383 27.83 32.24 -2.34
CA GLN A 383 27.06 33.24 -1.59
C GLN A 383 25.86 32.63 -0.84
N ARG A 384 25.34 31.46 -1.28
CA ARG A 384 24.22 30.78 -0.68
C ARG A 384 24.50 29.32 -0.34
N SER A 385 25.66 29.09 0.27
CA SER A 385 26.16 27.73 0.65
C SER A 385 25.17 26.91 1.49
N GLY A 386 24.31 27.52 2.32
CA GLY A 386 23.25 26.83 3.06
C GLY A 386 22.25 26.05 2.18
N VAL A 387 22.05 26.50 0.94
CA VAL A 387 21.21 25.81 -0.04
C VAL A 387 21.90 24.56 -0.57
N VAL A 388 23.23 24.64 -0.76
CA VAL A 388 24.06 23.50 -1.21
C VAL A 388 24.15 22.43 -0.13
N VAL A 389 24.32 22.82 1.13
CA VAL A 389 24.33 21.91 2.29
C VAL A 389 22.99 21.17 2.39
N SER A 390 21.89 21.85 2.13
CA SER A 390 20.56 21.24 2.09
C SER A 390 20.42 20.20 0.95
N PHE A 391 20.95 20.49 -0.23
CA PHE A 391 20.92 19.58 -1.37
C PHE A 391 21.73 18.32 -1.11
N VAL A 392 22.93 18.44 -0.54
CA VAL A 392 23.80 17.33 -0.15
C VAL A 392 23.18 16.54 0.99
N GLY A 393 22.65 17.22 2.02
CA GLY A 393 21.94 16.61 3.14
C GLY A 393 20.78 15.74 2.69
N ARG A 394 19.99 16.20 1.71
CA ARG A 394 18.88 15.44 1.10
C ARG A 394 19.37 14.16 0.42
N ARG A 395 20.49 14.22 -0.30
CA ARG A 395 21.05 13.05 -0.98
C ARG A 395 21.54 12.00 0.03
N ILE A 396 22.09 12.44 1.16
CA ILE A 396 22.45 11.56 2.29
C ILE A 396 21.21 10.96 2.96
N LEU A 397 20.17 11.77 3.18
CA LEU A 397 18.89 11.30 3.75
C LEU A 397 18.11 10.37 2.82
N GLY A 398 18.25 10.51 1.51
CA GLY A 398 17.68 9.60 0.50
C GLY A 398 18.47 8.30 0.34
N SER A 399 19.72 8.24 0.81
CA SER A 399 20.58 7.06 0.72
C SER A 399 20.34 6.07 1.86
N SER A 400 20.85 4.84 1.71
CA SER A 400 20.81 3.81 2.77
C SER A 400 21.89 3.96 3.86
N ILE A 401 22.68 5.04 3.86
CA ILE A 401 23.79 5.28 4.79
C ILE A 401 23.27 5.38 6.22
N LEU A 402 22.15 6.07 6.44
CA LEU A 402 21.55 6.24 7.76
C LEU A 402 20.41 5.25 8.01
N PRO A 403 20.25 4.72 9.25
CA PRO A 403 19.09 3.89 9.61
C PRO A 403 17.77 4.63 9.36
N ARG A 404 16.73 3.90 8.90
CA ARG A 404 15.43 4.48 8.54
C ARG A 404 14.80 5.31 9.67
N ARG A 405 14.93 4.86 10.93
CA ARG A 405 14.42 5.60 12.10
C ARG A 405 15.10 6.96 12.28
N VAL A 406 16.42 7.03 12.10
CA VAL A 406 17.19 8.27 12.17
C VAL A 406 16.83 9.21 11.04
N ARG A 407 16.74 8.70 9.81
CA ARG A 407 16.31 9.50 8.64
C ARG A 407 14.92 10.10 8.86
N ARG A 408 13.98 9.30 9.37
CA ARG A 408 12.62 9.77 9.68
C ARG A 408 12.64 10.88 10.74
N LEU A 409 13.37 10.70 11.84
CA LEU A 409 13.48 11.71 12.88
C LEU A 409 14.04 13.03 12.32
N ILE A 410 15.08 12.98 11.50
CA ILE A 410 15.66 14.18 10.88
C ILE A 410 14.65 14.87 9.96
N VAL A 411 14.00 14.12 9.06
CA VAL A 411 13.01 14.67 8.12
C VAL A 411 11.82 15.28 8.86
N ASP A 412 11.27 14.59 9.85
CA ASP A 412 10.14 15.08 10.65
C ASP A 412 10.55 16.34 11.47
N THR A 413 11.79 16.40 11.97
CA THR A 413 12.31 17.61 12.64
C THR A 413 12.43 18.78 11.67
N VAL A 414 12.95 18.58 10.46
CA VAL A 414 13.07 19.64 9.46
C VAL A 414 11.69 20.12 8.99
N ILE A 415 10.72 19.23 8.80
CA ILE A 415 9.33 19.60 8.48
C ILE A 415 8.75 20.46 9.63
N ARG A 416 9.01 20.07 10.87
CA ARG A 416 8.56 20.82 12.05
C ARG A 416 9.12 22.25 12.08
N LEU A 417 10.38 22.41 11.76
CA LEU A 417 11.06 23.70 11.79
C LEU A 417 10.67 24.59 10.60
N ASN A 418 10.52 24.00 9.43
CA ASN A 418 10.16 24.74 8.20
C ASN A 418 9.51 23.83 7.15
N ALA A 419 8.18 23.70 7.23
CA ALA A 419 7.39 22.91 6.29
C ALA A 419 7.50 23.45 4.85
N ASN A 420 7.55 24.78 4.67
CA ASN A 420 7.70 25.41 3.35
C ASN A 420 9.01 25.01 2.66
N PHE A 421 10.09 24.88 3.43
CA PHE A 421 11.37 24.47 2.90
C PHE A 421 11.32 23.05 2.32
N VAL A 422 10.74 22.11 3.06
CA VAL A 422 10.65 20.69 2.63
C VAL A 422 9.64 20.53 1.50
N ALA A 423 8.48 21.19 1.59
CA ALA A 423 7.44 21.09 0.58
C ALA A 423 7.87 21.68 -0.78
N ARG A 424 8.59 22.79 -0.78
CA ARG A 424 9.18 23.34 -2.01
C ARG A 424 10.16 22.37 -2.67
N ASP A 425 10.92 21.64 -1.87
CA ASP A 425 11.80 20.60 -2.37
C ASP A 425 11.05 19.43 -3.00
N TYR A 426 9.91 19.03 -2.43
CA TYR A 426 9.08 17.94 -2.98
C TYR A 426 8.42 18.33 -4.30
N VAL A 427 7.80 19.53 -4.34
CA VAL A 427 7.12 20.05 -5.54
C VAL A 427 8.10 20.40 -6.65
N ALA A 428 9.20 21.06 -6.31
CA ALA A 428 10.17 21.54 -7.29
C ALA A 428 11.20 20.47 -7.72
N LYS A 429 11.11 19.23 -7.21
CA LYS A 429 12.05 18.12 -7.49
C LYS A 429 13.53 18.54 -7.36
N GLY A 430 13.82 19.43 -6.38
CA GLY A 430 15.16 19.98 -6.18
C GLY A 430 15.62 20.97 -7.28
N THR A 431 14.70 21.57 -8.00
CA THR A 431 14.94 22.71 -8.88
C THR A 431 14.97 24.00 -8.14
N GLY A 432 15.45 24.93 -8.03
CA GLY A 432 15.59 26.27 -7.52
C GLY A 432 14.72 26.72 -6.34
N ARG A 433 15.13 27.81 -5.70
CA ARG A 433 14.50 28.35 -4.48
C ARG A 433 14.25 29.86 -4.52
N LYS A 434 14.79 30.57 -5.50
CA LYS A 434 14.52 32.00 -5.66
C LYS A 434 13.18 32.13 -6.38
N ILE A 435 12.17 32.65 -5.66
CA ILE A 435 10.86 32.95 -6.22
C ILE A 435 11.00 34.18 -7.12
N GLU A 436 10.57 34.06 -8.36
CA GLU A 436 10.50 35.16 -9.32
C GLU A 436 9.12 35.79 -9.33
N LYS A 437 8.07 34.94 -9.25
CA LYS A 437 6.67 35.36 -9.35
C LYS A 437 5.79 34.42 -8.54
N VAL A 438 4.81 35.00 -7.84
CA VAL A 438 3.73 34.24 -7.19
C VAL A 438 2.43 34.54 -7.91
N THR A 439 1.83 33.50 -8.50
CA THR A 439 0.49 33.55 -9.10
C THR A 439 -0.52 32.91 -8.17
N LEU A 440 -1.78 33.28 -8.34
CA LEU A 440 -2.89 32.56 -7.73
C LEU A 440 -3.58 31.75 -8.83
N ASP A 441 -3.51 30.44 -8.71
CA ASP A 441 -4.08 29.51 -9.67
C ASP A 441 -5.37 28.93 -9.10
N VAL A 442 -6.41 28.77 -9.93
CA VAL A 442 -7.67 28.15 -9.55
C VAL A 442 -7.75 26.73 -10.09
N ILE A 443 -8.25 25.82 -9.27
CA ILE A 443 -8.63 24.47 -9.65
C ILE A 443 -10.15 24.33 -9.44
N CYS A 444 -10.84 23.84 -10.45
CA CYS A 444 -12.29 23.86 -10.50
C CYS A 444 -12.87 22.46 -10.65
N GLU A 445 -14.00 22.21 -10.01
CA GLU A 445 -14.89 21.11 -10.38
C GLU A 445 -15.52 21.42 -11.75
N GLN A 446 -15.40 20.50 -12.68
CA GLN A 446 -16.12 20.59 -13.94
C GLN A 446 -17.50 19.96 -13.77
N PRO A 447 -18.62 20.68 -14.05
CA PRO A 447 -19.93 20.07 -14.17
C PRO A 447 -19.94 18.94 -15.21
N PRO A 448 -20.57 17.81 -14.92
CA PRO A 448 -20.67 16.70 -15.88
C PRO A 448 -21.37 17.15 -17.15
N MET A 449 -20.74 16.93 -18.31
CA MET A 449 -21.30 17.22 -19.63
C MET A 449 -21.34 15.91 -20.44
N ARG A 450 -22.54 15.51 -20.91
CA ARG A 450 -22.73 14.27 -21.63
C ARG A 450 -21.94 14.23 -22.95
N GLU A 451 -21.72 15.35 -23.57
CA GLU A 451 -21.01 15.54 -24.83
C GLU A 451 -19.51 15.35 -24.70
N ASN A 452 -18.95 15.65 -23.54
CA ASN A 452 -17.56 15.34 -23.25
C ASN A 452 -17.39 13.82 -23.15
N ARG A 453 -16.57 13.24 -24.01
CA ARG A 453 -16.52 11.79 -24.11
C ARG A 453 -15.23 11.22 -24.67
N VAL A 454 -15.03 9.94 -24.38
CA VAL A 454 -14.06 9.06 -25.03
C VAL A 454 -14.81 8.15 -26.00
N THR A 455 -14.35 8.10 -27.24
CA THR A 455 -14.82 7.17 -28.29
C THR A 455 -13.63 6.39 -28.83
N LEU A 456 -13.86 5.56 -29.85
CA LEU A 456 -12.81 4.89 -30.62
C LEU A 456 -12.56 5.64 -31.93
N SER A 457 -11.30 5.94 -32.22
CA SER A 457 -10.85 6.49 -33.48
C SER A 457 -10.82 5.40 -34.57
N SER A 458 -10.85 5.81 -35.83
CA SER A 458 -10.53 4.94 -36.97
C SER A 458 -9.03 4.59 -37.05
N ARG A 459 -8.18 5.38 -36.39
CA ARG A 459 -6.75 5.18 -36.33
C ARG A 459 -6.41 4.11 -35.28
N CYS A 460 -5.49 3.23 -35.59
CA CYS A 460 -5.02 2.17 -34.68
C CYS A 460 -3.62 2.48 -34.14
N ASP A 461 -3.36 1.99 -32.93
CA ASP A 461 -2.03 1.93 -32.37
C ASP A 461 -1.17 0.80 -32.99
N ARG A 462 0.08 0.68 -32.61
CA ARG A 462 0.99 -0.34 -33.12
C ARG A 462 0.59 -1.80 -32.80
N LEU A 463 -0.33 -2.00 -31.85
CA LEU A 463 -0.88 -3.30 -31.51
C LEU A 463 -2.14 -3.64 -32.35
N GLY A 464 -2.51 -2.74 -33.27
CA GLY A 464 -3.69 -2.87 -34.11
C GLY A 464 -5.00 -2.59 -33.39
N LEU A 465 -4.95 -1.87 -32.27
CA LEU A 465 -6.15 -1.50 -31.51
C LEU A 465 -6.54 -0.05 -31.81
N PRO A 466 -7.83 0.26 -32.07
CA PRO A 466 -8.32 1.63 -32.20
C PRO A 466 -7.86 2.51 -31.06
N VAL A 467 -7.23 3.65 -31.33
CA VAL A 467 -6.84 4.61 -30.30
C VAL A 467 -8.08 5.30 -29.73
N ALA A 468 -7.96 5.85 -28.51
CA ALA A 468 -9.05 6.66 -27.96
C ALA A 468 -9.16 7.98 -28.74
N SER A 469 -10.39 8.40 -29.07
CA SER A 469 -10.70 9.76 -29.52
C SER A 469 -11.39 10.52 -28.39
N VAL A 470 -10.96 11.73 -28.10
CA VAL A 470 -11.41 12.52 -26.96
C VAL A 470 -12.03 13.83 -27.43
N THR A 471 -13.28 14.04 -27.03
CA THR A 471 -13.97 15.33 -27.10
C THR A 471 -14.08 15.89 -25.68
N TRP A 472 -13.49 17.06 -25.44
CA TRP A 472 -13.55 17.70 -24.12
C TRP A 472 -13.55 19.22 -24.24
N GLU A 473 -14.51 19.83 -23.56
CA GLU A 473 -14.64 21.28 -23.45
C GLU A 473 -14.97 21.66 -22.01
N SER A 474 -14.43 22.76 -21.55
CA SER A 474 -14.80 23.33 -20.25
C SER A 474 -16.16 24.05 -20.28
N GLY A 475 -16.60 24.50 -21.44
CA GLY A 475 -17.86 25.19 -21.64
C GLY A 475 -17.85 26.67 -21.14
N ARG A 476 -18.81 27.43 -21.67
CA ARG A 476 -18.96 28.87 -21.32
C ARG A 476 -19.35 29.09 -19.85
N VAL A 477 -20.18 28.18 -19.32
CA VAL A 477 -20.63 28.23 -17.91
C VAL A 477 -19.43 28.15 -16.95
N MET A 478 -18.47 27.26 -17.25
CA MET A 478 -17.27 27.12 -16.43
C MET A 478 -16.37 28.37 -16.46
N LYS A 479 -16.19 28.98 -17.65
CA LYS A 479 -15.44 30.23 -17.79
C LYS A 479 -16.09 31.35 -16.99
N GLN A 480 -17.43 31.49 -17.04
CA GLN A 480 -18.18 32.45 -16.25
C GLN A 480 -18.04 32.20 -14.74
N ALA A 481 -18.07 30.93 -14.31
CA ALA A 481 -17.87 30.56 -12.91
C ALA A 481 -16.48 30.97 -12.41
N VAL A 482 -15.43 30.76 -13.20
CA VAL A 482 -14.05 31.19 -12.87
C VAL A 482 -13.97 32.71 -12.71
N VAL A 483 -14.60 33.50 -13.63
CA VAL A 483 -14.63 34.97 -13.50
C VAL A 483 -15.34 35.40 -12.22
N THR A 484 -16.49 34.80 -11.92
CA THR A 484 -17.26 35.11 -10.72
C THR A 484 -16.45 34.79 -9.47
N PHE A 485 -15.89 33.58 -9.37
CA PHE A 485 -15.07 33.17 -8.23
C PHE A 485 -13.85 34.06 -8.06
N ALA A 486 -13.13 34.38 -9.14
CA ALA A 486 -11.94 35.23 -9.10
C ALA A 486 -12.25 36.65 -8.58
N ARG A 487 -13.40 37.24 -8.96
CA ARG A 487 -13.85 38.52 -8.46
C ARG A 487 -14.27 38.50 -6.99
N LEU A 488 -14.97 37.43 -6.56
CA LEU A 488 -15.31 37.25 -5.14
C LEU A 488 -14.04 37.11 -4.29
N LEU A 489 -13.07 36.34 -4.77
CA LEU A 489 -11.78 36.13 -4.10
C LEU A 489 -10.95 37.44 -4.06
N ASP A 490 -10.91 38.21 -5.14
CA ASP A 490 -10.23 39.52 -5.19
C ASP A 490 -10.86 40.52 -4.18
N SER A 491 -12.21 40.51 -4.04
CA SER A 491 -12.90 41.27 -3.00
C SER A 491 -12.48 40.81 -1.61
N ASP A 492 -12.49 39.50 -1.35
CA ASP A 492 -12.09 38.94 -0.05
C ASP A 492 -10.64 39.30 0.30
N LEU A 493 -9.71 39.21 -0.67
CA LEU A 493 -8.31 39.56 -0.47
C LEU A 493 -8.16 41.05 -0.09
N ARG A 494 -8.88 41.93 -0.75
CA ARG A 494 -8.89 43.39 -0.42
C ARG A 494 -9.47 43.63 0.96
N ASP A 495 -10.63 43.04 1.27
CA ASP A 495 -11.31 43.17 2.58
C ASP A 495 -10.44 42.64 3.72
N ALA A 496 -9.66 41.61 3.44
CA ALA A 496 -8.70 41.03 4.36
C ALA A 496 -7.41 41.86 4.55
N GLY A 497 -7.21 42.91 3.73
CA GLY A 497 -6.01 43.72 3.76
C GLY A 497 -4.80 43.14 3.04
N ILE A 498 -5.02 42.18 2.15
CA ILE A 498 -3.99 41.55 1.32
C ILE A 498 -3.87 42.36 0.04
N HIS A 499 -2.91 43.27 0.03
CA HIS A 499 -2.68 44.18 -1.09
C HIS A 499 -1.74 43.62 -2.14
N GLY A 500 -1.72 44.25 -3.32
CA GLY A 500 -0.77 43.88 -4.38
C GLY A 500 -1.16 42.66 -5.21
N PHE A 501 -2.37 42.12 -5.04
CA PHE A 501 -2.93 41.13 -5.97
C PHE A 501 -3.59 41.86 -7.15
N ALA A 502 -3.30 41.41 -8.35
CA ALA A 502 -3.91 41.93 -9.57
C ALA A 502 -4.50 40.79 -10.38
N LEU A 503 -5.80 40.88 -10.67
CA LEU A 503 -6.47 39.95 -11.59
C LEU A 503 -5.87 40.08 -13.00
N ARG A 504 -5.88 38.97 -13.73
CA ARG A 504 -5.55 38.98 -15.15
C ARG A 504 -6.54 39.89 -15.93
N PRO A 505 -6.10 40.61 -17.00
CA PRO A 505 -6.95 41.53 -17.74
C PRO A 505 -8.24 40.91 -18.27
N GLU A 506 -8.21 39.71 -18.79
CA GLU A 506 -9.38 38.99 -19.33
C GLU A 506 -10.40 38.68 -18.23
N ILE A 507 -9.96 38.38 -17.00
CA ILE A 507 -10.84 38.12 -15.85
C ILE A 507 -11.41 39.44 -15.31
N ALA A 508 -10.59 40.47 -15.18
CA ALA A 508 -11.02 41.77 -14.74
C ALA A 508 -12.06 42.39 -15.70
N GLY A 509 -11.81 42.30 -17.01
CA GLY A 509 -12.71 42.74 -18.06
C GLY A 509 -13.92 41.85 -18.29
N GLY A 510 -13.89 40.59 -17.85
CA GLY A 510 -14.95 39.61 -18.09
C GLY A 510 -14.99 39.07 -19.53
N ASP A 511 -13.88 39.10 -20.23
CA ASP A 511 -13.79 38.62 -21.61
C ASP A 511 -13.65 37.09 -21.62
N LEU A 512 -14.81 36.40 -21.75
CA LEU A 512 -14.85 34.93 -21.75
C LEU A 512 -14.17 34.31 -22.98
N SER A 513 -13.99 35.08 -24.08
CA SER A 513 -13.33 34.56 -25.29
C SER A 513 -11.82 34.41 -25.09
N ALA A 514 -11.21 35.32 -24.32
CA ALA A 514 -9.79 35.27 -23.97
C ALA A 514 -9.44 34.33 -22.81
N ILE A 515 -10.45 33.73 -22.13
CA ILE A 515 -10.23 32.78 -21.05
C ILE A 515 -9.92 31.41 -21.64
N ALA A 516 -8.69 30.94 -21.43
CA ALA A 516 -8.24 29.59 -21.75
C ALA A 516 -8.09 28.73 -20.48
N LEU A 517 -8.96 27.75 -20.32
CA LEU A 517 -8.89 26.75 -19.25
C LEU A 517 -8.21 25.49 -19.79
N HIS A 518 -7.25 24.97 -19.06
CA HIS A 518 -6.57 23.70 -19.41
C HIS A 518 -6.83 22.63 -18.35
N ASP A 519 -6.64 21.36 -18.72
CA ASP A 519 -6.78 20.21 -17.84
C ASP A 519 -5.64 20.15 -16.80
N MET A 520 -5.94 19.57 -15.64
CA MET A 520 -4.96 19.25 -14.59
C MET A 520 -4.49 17.80 -14.67
N ALA A 521 -4.83 17.08 -15.73
CA ALA A 521 -4.59 15.64 -15.89
C ALA A 521 -5.29 14.79 -14.82
N HIS A 522 -6.46 15.20 -14.41
CA HIS A 522 -7.32 14.52 -13.43
C HIS A 522 -8.55 13.91 -14.08
N THR A 523 -8.38 13.27 -15.24
CA THR A 523 -9.46 12.68 -16.03
C THR A 523 -10.36 11.75 -15.21
N ALA A 524 -11.70 11.94 -15.30
CA ALA A 524 -12.70 11.27 -14.50
C ALA A 524 -14.01 11.07 -15.28
N GLY A 525 -14.97 10.33 -14.75
CA GLY A 525 -16.38 10.30 -15.13
C GLY A 525 -16.75 9.35 -16.24
N THR A 526 -15.83 8.84 -17.04
CA THR A 526 -16.09 8.08 -18.28
C THR A 526 -16.80 6.73 -18.09
N THR A 527 -16.89 6.24 -16.88
CA THR A 527 -17.62 5.03 -16.47
C THR A 527 -18.36 5.28 -15.16
N ARG A 528 -19.04 6.44 -15.11
CA ARG A 528 -19.63 7.01 -13.91
C ARG A 528 -20.52 6.04 -13.16
N MET A 529 -20.53 6.19 -11.82
CA MET A 529 -21.35 5.46 -10.89
C MET A 529 -22.76 6.05 -10.82
N GLY A 530 -23.79 5.19 -10.72
CA GLY A 530 -25.17 5.61 -10.53
C GLY A 530 -26.09 4.42 -10.29
N GLN A 531 -27.36 4.71 -10.00
CA GLN A 531 -28.40 3.70 -9.81
C GLN A 531 -29.06 3.29 -11.13
N ASP A 532 -29.15 4.23 -12.07
CA ASP A 532 -29.84 4.03 -13.36
C ASP A 532 -28.84 3.67 -14.46
N PRO A 533 -28.94 2.45 -15.05
CA PRO A 533 -28.10 2.03 -16.16
C PRO A 533 -28.18 2.93 -17.41
N ALA A 534 -29.27 3.67 -17.58
CA ALA A 534 -29.43 4.59 -18.71
C ALA A 534 -28.48 5.80 -18.64
N THR A 535 -28.03 6.15 -17.44
CA THR A 535 -27.19 7.34 -17.19
C THR A 535 -25.86 7.01 -16.51
N SER A 536 -25.61 5.74 -16.20
CA SER A 536 -24.40 5.30 -15.51
C SER A 536 -23.86 3.98 -16.07
N VAL A 537 -22.60 3.67 -15.79
CA VAL A 537 -21.93 2.46 -16.25
C VAL A 537 -21.78 1.45 -15.10
N VAL A 538 -21.57 1.92 -13.88
CA VAL A 538 -21.40 1.05 -12.71
C VAL A 538 -22.38 1.40 -11.60
N ASP A 539 -22.73 0.39 -10.81
CA ASP A 539 -23.55 0.54 -9.60
C ASP A 539 -22.72 1.12 -8.42
N ALA A 540 -23.38 1.29 -7.26
CA ALA A 540 -22.76 1.79 -6.03
C ALA A 540 -21.56 0.95 -5.55
N ASP A 541 -21.47 -0.32 -5.92
CA ASP A 541 -20.36 -1.22 -5.61
C ASP A 541 -19.30 -1.30 -6.72
N CYS A 542 -19.34 -0.35 -7.66
CA CYS A 542 -18.43 -0.29 -8.82
C CYS A 542 -18.55 -1.47 -9.78
N ARG A 543 -19.63 -2.25 -9.74
CA ARG A 543 -19.91 -3.34 -10.67
C ARG A 543 -20.53 -2.76 -11.93
N VAL A 544 -20.06 -3.18 -13.11
CA VAL A 544 -20.68 -2.81 -14.40
C VAL A 544 -22.10 -3.34 -14.43
N HIS A 545 -23.06 -2.48 -14.78
CA HIS A 545 -24.46 -2.91 -14.96
C HIS A 545 -24.51 -4.04 -15.98
N ASP A 546 -25.37 -5.02 -15.76
CA ASP A 546 -25.64 -6.16 -16.66
C ASP A 546 -24.44 -7.10 -16.94
N VAL A 547 -23.24 -6.85 -16.37
CA VAL A 547 -22.08 -7.73 -16.55
C VAL A 547 -21.59 -8.26 -15.20
N ARG A 548 -21.98 -9.49 -14.85
CA ARG A 548 -21.53 -10.12 -13.61
C ARG A 548 -20.02 -10.34 -13.62
N GLY A 549 -19.38 -10.06 -12.49
CA GLY A 549 -17.95 -10.28 -12.30
C GLY A 549 -17.05 -9.18 -12.89
N LEU A 550 -17.60 -8.15 -13.55
CA LEU A 550 -16.84 -7.00 -14.05
C LEU A 550 -17.03 -5.81 -13.14
N TYR A 551 -15.91 -5.26 -12.65
CA TYR A 551 -15.85 -4.10 -11.76
C TYR A 551 -14.91 -3.04 -12.34
N ILE A 552 -15.12 -1.78 -11.95
CA ILE A 552 -14.25 -0.68 -12.39
C ILE A 552 -13.77 0.09 -11.17
N ALA A 553 -12.47 0.41 -11.15
CA ALA A 553 -11.83 1.21 -10.12
C ALA A 553 -11.10 2.42 -10.72
N GLY A 554 -10.99 3.48 -9.94
CA GLY A 554 -10.32 4.71 -10.35
C GLY A 554 -11.28 5.87 -10.53
N ALA A 555 -10.79 7.01 -11.01
CA ALA A 555 -11.58 8.22 -11.18
C ALA A 555 -12.67 8.10 -12.28
N SER A 556 -12.56 7.12 -13.16
CA SER A 556 -13.58 6.93 -14.23
C SER A 556 -15.00 6.73 -13.68
N VAL A 557 -15.13 6.22 -12.43
CA VAL A 557 -16.44 5.96 -11.80
C VAL A 557 -17.04 7.20 -11.10
N PHE A 558 -16.38 8.33 -11.09
CA PHE A 558 -16.87 9.53 -10.40
C PHE A 558 -18.05 10.17 -11.15
N PRO A 559 -19.21 10.37 -10.49
CA PRO A 559 -20.28 11.20 -11.03
C PRO A 559 -19.89 12.70 -11.10
N THR A 560 -19.21 13.19 -10.05
CA THR A 560 -18.64 14.54 -9.95
C THR A 560 -17.25 14.44 -9.33
N SER A 561 -16.37 15.39 -9.64
CA SER A 561 -14.96 15.32 -9.22
C SER A 561 -14.60 16.22 -8.05
N GLY A 562 -15.52 17.12 -7.60
CA GLY A 562 -15.15 18.22 -6.71
C GLY A 562 -13.98 19.03 -7.29
N HIS A 563 -13.27 19.79 -6.45
CA HIS A 563 -12.06 20.51 -6.87
C HIS A 563 -10.76 19.86 -6.36
N ALA A 564 -10.87 18.89 -5.43
CA ALA A 564 -9.71 18.30 -4.80
C ALA A 564 -9.00 17.27 -5.69
N ASN A 565 -7.67 17.13 -5.54
CA ASN A 565 -6.91 16.12 -6.27
C ASN A 565 -7.45 14.70 -6.01
N PRO A 566 -7.78 13.91 -7.04
CA PRO A 566 -8.67 12.74 -6.91
C PRO A 566 -8.04 11.50 -6.23
N THR A 567 -6.72 11.43 -6.09
CA THR A 567 -6.01 10.18 -5.72
C THR A 567 -6.45 9.62 -4.36
N MET A 568 -6.79 10.46 -3.38
CA MET A 568 -7.27 9.98 -2.07
C MET A 568 -8.63 9.28 -2.19
N VAL A 569 -9.54 9.84 -2.98
CA VAL A 569 -10.88 9.26 -3.23
C VAL A 569 -10.77 8.01 -4.11
N ILE A 570 -9.89 8.02 -5.12
CA ILE A 570 -9.55 6.82 -5.92
C ILE A 570 -9.14 5.66 -5.00
N MET A 571 -8.23 5.91 -4.07
CA MET A 571 -7.78 4.88 -3.13
C MET A 571 -8.87 4.44 -2.16
N ALA A 572 -9.68 5.38 -1.66
CA ALA A 572 -10.78 5.06 -0.76
C ALA A 572 -11.82 4.15 -1.43
N LEU A 573 -12.22 4.45 -2.66
CA LEU A 573 -13.10 3.58 -3.45
C LEU A 573 -12.45 2.23 -3.79
N ALA A 574 -11.15 2.22 -4.10
CA ALA A 574 -10.42 0.98 -4.33
C ALA A 574 -10.38 0.08 -3.08
N ILE A 575 -10.20 0.66 -1.89
CA ILE A 575 -10.25 -0.07 -0.62
C ILE A 575 -11.68 -0.59 -0.35
N ARG A 576 -12.71 0.24 -0.60
CA ARG A 576 -14.12 -0.16 -0.47
C ARG A 576 -14.46 -1.32 -1.41
N LEU A 577 -14.04 -1.23 -2.67
CA LEU A 577 -14.22 -2.31 -3.64
C LEU A 577 -13.46 -3.57 -3.22
N ALA A 578 -12.24 -3.45 -2.70
CA ALA A 578 -11.48 -4.59 -2.20
C ALA A 578 -12.20 -5.29 -1.03
N ASP A 579 -12.78 -4.54 -0.09
CA ASP A 579 -13.57 -5.13 1.01
C ASP A 579 -14.83 -5.84 0.50
N HIS A 580 -15.52 -5.27 -0.51
CA HIS A 580 -16.67 -5.90 -1.16
C HIS A 580 -16.26 -7.21 -1.87
N LEU A 581 -15.17 -7.20 -2.64
CA LEU A 581 -14.65 -8.38 -3.32
C LEU A 581 -14.15 -9.44 -2.32
N LYS A 582 -13.49 -9.03 -1.24
CA LYS A 582 -13.04 -9.93 -0.18
C LYS A 582 -14.18 -10.78 0.34
N SER A 583 -15.29 -10.17 0.75
CA SER A 583 -16.44 -10.90 1.31
C SER A 583 -16.99 -11.94 0.33
N LYS A 584 -17.06 -11.62 -0.97
CA LYS A 584 -17.56 -12.52 -2.00
C LYS A 584 -16.59 -13.65 -2.38
N LEU A 585 -15.31 -13.29 -2.65
CA LEU A 585 -14.33 -14.25 -3.15
C LEU A 585 -13.88 -15.22 -2.05
N VAL A 586 -13.71 -14.72 -0.81
CA VAL A 586 -13.37 -15.58 0.34
C VAL A 586 -14.51 -16.55 0.67
N ALA A 587 -15.76 -16.09 0.71
CA ALA A 587 -16.92 -16.97 0.94
C ALA A 587 -17.04 -18.07 -0.13
N ARG A 588 -16.85 -17.69 -1.40
CA ARG A 588 -16.84 -18.66 -2.51
C ARG A 588 -15.70 -19.68 -2.37
N ARG A 589 -14.51 -19.24 -1.98
CA ARG A 589 -13.35 -20.12 -1.81
C ARG A 589 -13.56 -21.06 -0.65
N ILE A 590 -14.09 -20.59 0.48
CA ILE A 590 -14.46 -21.43 1.63
C ILE A 590 -15.47 -22.49 1.19
N ALA A 591 -16.56 -22.11 0.52
CA ALA A 591 -17.60 -23.03 0.04
C ALA A 591 -17.05 -24.10 -0.91
N ALA A 592 -16.06 -23.77 -1.74
CA ALA A 592 -15.39 -24.72 -2.62
C ALA A 592 -14.49 -25.73 -1.86
N LEU A 593 -13.96 -25.32 -0.72
CA LEU A 593 -13.04 -26.12 0.12
C LEU A 593 -13.76 -26.93 1.21
N THR A 594 -15.00 -26.56 1.57
CA THR A 594 -15.82 -27.25 2.59
C THR A 594 -16.62 -28.44 2.05
N ARG A 595 -16.19 -29.12 0.98
CA ARG A 595 -16.82 -30.36 0.54
C ARG A 595 -16.59 -31.46 1.57
N PRO A 596 -17.65 -32.17 2.04
CA PRO A 596 -17.53 -33.22 3.04
C PRO A 596 -16.54 -34.32 2.61
N ALA A 597 -15.68 -34.75 3.52
CA ALA A 597 -14.87 -35.96 3.33
C ALA A 597 -15.81 -37.17 3.20
N ALA A 598 -15.38 -38.21 2.48
CA ALA A 598 -16.16 -39.42 2.32
C ALA A 598 -16.57 -40.00 3.71
N ALA A 599 -17.82 -40.38 3.86
CA ALA A 599 -18.46 -40.74 5.16
C ALA A 599 -17.81 -41.92 5.92
N ASN A 600 -16.81 -42.59 5.35
CA ASN A 600 -16.18 -43.81 5.92
C ASN A 600 -14.66 -43.69 6.14
N ASP A 601 -14.09 -42.50 6.28
CA ASP A 601 -12.65 -42.37 6.53
C ASP A 601 -12.31 -42.51 8.03
N THR A 602 -11.75 -43.65 8.42
CA THR A 602 -11.40 -44.04 9.81
C THR A 602 -10.02 -43.58 10.25
N ARG A 603 -9.25 -42.89 9.40
CA ARG A 603 -7.92 -42.39 9.76
C ARG A 603 -8.02 -41.34 10.88
N PRO A 604 -7.04 -41.29 11.82
CA PRO A 604 -7.06 -40.26 12.87
C PRO A 604 -7.09 -38.86 12.30
N LEU A 605 -8.00 -38.00 12.85
CA LEU A 605 -8.14 -36.60 12.47
C LEU A 605 -7.25 -35.74 13.37
N VAL A 606 -6.29 -35.04 12.76
CA VAL A 606 -5.37 -34.13 13.46
C VAL A 606 -5.75 -32.68 13.12
N LEU A 607 -6.04 -31.91 14.15
CA LEU A 607 -6.27 -30.46 14.00
C LEU A 607 -4.94 -29.71 14.06
N VAL A 608 -4.68 -28.87 13.06
CA VAL A 608 -3.56 -27.92 13.04
C VAL A 608 -4.09 -26.51 13.13
N THR A 609 -3.84 -25.80 14.23
CA THR A 609 -4.16 -24.37 14.31
C THR A 609 -3.01 -23.54 13.74
N GLY A 610 -3.33 -22.36 13.16
CA GLY A 610 -2.32 -21.61 12.41
C GLY A 610 -1.81 -22.34 11.16
N ALA A 611 -2.63 -23.23 10.59
CA ALA A 611 -2.27 -24.12 9.49
C ALA A 611 -1.79 -23.41 8.23
N THR A 612 -2.26 -22.18 7.99
CA THR A 612 -1.83 -21.36 6.85
C THR A 612 -0.55 -20.55 7.10
N GLY A 613 -0.01 -20.60 8.32
CA GLY A 613 1.26 -19.96 8.66
C GLY A 613 2.48 -20.64 8.03
N ASN A 614 3.65 -19.99 8.14
CA ASN A 614 4.91 -20.49 7.58
C ASN A 614 5.27 -21.92 8.08
N LEU A 615 5.09 -22.17 9.36
CA LEU A 615 5.33 -23.51 9.94
C LEU A 615 4.13 -24.43 9.72
N GLY A 616 2.90 -23.91 9.84
CA GLY A 616 1.66 -24.68 9.74
C GLY A 616 1.52 -25.41 8.42
N ALA A 617 1.84 -24.76 7.30
CA ALA A 617 1.80 -25.39 5.98
C ALA A 617 2.73 -26.60 5.88
N HIS A 618 3.95 -26.54 6.41
CA HIS A 618 4.88 -27.66 6.44
C HIS A 618 4.39 -28.81 7.36
N VAL A 619 3.73 -28.48 8.50
CA VAL A 619 3.14 -29.49 9.38
C VAL A 619 1.99 -30.20 8.70
N VAL A 620 1.10 -29.46 8.04
CA VAL A 620 -0.01 -30.02 7.25
C VAL A 620 0.51 -30.98 6.18
N ASP A 621 1.50 -30.59 5.38
CA ASP A 621 2.10 -31.46 4.37
C ASP A 621 2.71 -32.73 4.96
N GLN A 622 3.43 -32.61 6.09
CA GLN A 622 4.02 -33.78 6.75
C GLN A 622 2.95 -34.72 7.33
N LEU A 623 1.87 -34.22 7.89
CA LEU A 623 0.75 -35.05 8.40
C LEU A 623 0.06 -35.80 7.25
N ILE A 624 -0.21 -35.16 6.14
CA ILE A 624 -0.81 -35.76 4.95
C ILE A 624 0.12 -36.89 4.40
N LEU A 625 1.42 -36.60 4.30
CA LEU A 625 2.42 -37.58 3.86
C LEU A 625 2.50 -38.81 4.78
N GLN A 626 2.20 -38.64 6.08
CA GLN A 626 2.13 -39.74 7.05
C GLN A 626 0.74 -40.42 7.12
N GLY A 627 -0.21 -40.05 6.26
CA GLY A 627 -1.50 -40.69 6.13
C GLY A 627 -2.57 -40.23 7.13
N TYR A 628 -2.39 -39.12 7.83
CA TYR A 628 -3.40 -38.52 8.71
C TYR A 628 -4.47 -37.77 7.92
N ARG A 629 -5.70 -37.74 8.44
CA ARG A 629 -6.69 -36.71 8.08
C ARG A 629 -6.30 -35.41 8.77
N VAL A 630 -6.42 -34.29 8.08
CA VAL A 630 -6.02 -32.99 8.64
C VAL A 630 -7.20 -32.01 8.61
N ARG A 631 -7.53 -31.48 9.79
CA ARG A 631 -8.35 -30.25 9.91
C ARG A 631 -7.42 -29.08 10.11
N GLY A 632 -7.51 -28.08 9.25
CA GLY A 632 -6.69 -26.87 9.30
C GLY A 632 -7.49 -25.66 9.77
N GLN A 633 -7.09 -25.05 10.89
CA GLN A 633 -7.67 -23.77 11.28
C GLN A 633 -6.96 -22.63 10.57
N PHE A 634 -7.74 -21.67 10.09
CA PHE A 634 -7.24 -20.41 9.53
C PHE A 634 -8.04 -19.22 10.07
N HIS A 635 -7.45 -18.01 9.98
CA HIS A 635 -8.07 -16.77 10.44
C HIS A 635 -8.47 -15.87 9.27
N SER A 636 -7.50 -15.36 8.50
CA SER A 636 -7.76 -14.35 7.45
C SER A 636 -7.34 -14.79 6.05
N ARG A 637 -6.57 -15.86 5.93
CA ARG A 637 -6.07 -16.38 4.67
C ARG A 637 -6.90 -17.59 4.25
N VAL A 638 -7.54 -17.48 3.10
CA VAL A 638 -8.29 -18.63 2.52
C VAL A 638 -7.29 -19.68 2.02
N PRO A 639 -7.37 -20.92 2.53
CA PRO A 639 -6.47 -21.97 2.10
C PRO A 639 -6.77 -22.49 0.69
N ALA A 640 -5.74 -22.98 0.00
CA ALA A 640 -5.86 -23.54 -1.35
C ALA A 640 -5.85 -25.08 -1.39
N ASP A 641 -5.43 -25.76 -0.31
CA ASP A 641 -5.26 -27.21 -0.30
C ASP A 641 -6.58 -27.94 -0.05
N ALA A 642 -7.09 -28.62 -1.08
CA ALA A 642 -8.34 -29.37 -1.02
C ALA A 642 -8.23 -30.71 -0.24
N ARG A 643 -7.03 -31.13 0.16
CA ARG A 643 -6.79 -32.34 0.97
C ARG A 643 -7.08 -32.14 2.45
N VAL A 644 -7.34 -30.88 2.89
CA VAL A 644 -7.50 -30.47 4.29
C VAL A 644 -8.93 -30.02 4.55
N GLU A 645 -9.49 -30.42 5.68
CA GLU A 645 -10.77 -29.90 6.19
C GLU A 645 -10.53 -28.51 6.85
N TRP A 646 -10.89 -27.44 6.17
CA TRP A 646 -10.60 -26.07 6.62
C TRP A 646 -11.71 -25.49 7.47
N VAL A 647 -11.36 -24.94 8.65
CA VAL A 647 -12.28 -24.27 9.57
C VAL A 647 -11.77 -22.87 9.89
N ALA A 648 -12.67 -21.88 9.75
CA ALA A 648 -12.33 -20.47 10.05
C ALA A 648 -12.59 -20.18 11.53
N VAL A 649 -11.55 -19.89 12.30
CA VAL A 649 -11.62 -19.45 13.69
C VAL A 649 -10.57 -18.37 13.93
N ASP A 650 -10.98 -17.26 14.55
CA ASP A 650 -10.08 -16.17 14.90
C ASP A 650 -9.70 -16.21 16.38
N PHE A 651 -8.51 -16.71 16.69
CA PHE A 651 -8.00 -16.71 18.06
C PHE A 651 -7.67 -15.30 18.60
N SER A 652 -7.70 -14.25 17.78
CA SER A 652 -7.53 -12.87 18.24
C SER A 652 -8.84 -12.22 18.68
N ASP A 653 -9.96 -12.85 18.41
CA ASP A 653 -11.27 -12.40 18.83
C ASP A 653 -11.45 -12.59 20.34
N ARG A 654 -11.73 -11.52 21.07
CA ARG A 654 -11.96 -11.53 22.52
C ARG A 654 -13.31 -12.17 22.88
N ASP A 655 -14.25 -12.09 21.96
CA ASP A 655 -15.63 -12.60 22.10
C ASP A 655 -15.82 -13.95 21.42
N LEU A 656 -14.71 -14.66 21.11
CA LEU A 656 -14.73 -15.99 20.50
C LEU A 656 -15.65 -16.93 21.26
N ALA A 657 -16.69 -17.46 20.62
CA ALA A 657 -17.66 -18.33 21.24
C ALA A 657 -17.07 -19.70 21.61
N ASP A 658 -17.43 -20.23 22.79
CA ASP A 658 -16.99 -21.60 23.19
C ASP A 658 -17.57 -22.67 22.25
N THR A 659 -18.76 -22.45 21.68
CA THR A 659 -19.33 -23.33 20.66
C THR A 659 -18.48 -23.44 19.42
N ALA A 660 -17.86 -22.36 18.96
CA ALA A 660 -16.95 -22.38 17.82
C ALA A 660 -15.67 -23.17 18.12
N LEU A 661 -15.18 -23.12 19.37
CA LEU A 661 -14.05 -23.92 19.82
C LEU A 661 -14.43 -25.41 19.91
N ASP A 662 -15.62 -25.74 20.41
CA ASP A 662 -16.12 -27.09 20.50
C ASP A 662 -16.34 -27.71 19.10
N GLU A 663 -16.85 -26.92 18.14
CA GLU A 663 -16.98 -27.34 16.73
C GLU A 663 -15.61 -27.56 16.07
N LEU A 664 -14.65 -26.70 16.35
CA LEU A 664 -13.30 -26.82 15.81
C LEU A 664 -12.66 -28.17 16.19
N VAL A 665 -12.89 -28.65 17.41
CA VAL A 665 -12.28 -29.89 17.94
C VAL A 665 -13.19 -31.12 17.84
N ASP A 666 -14.37 -31.00 17.24
CA ASP A 666 -15.30 -32.13 17.13
C ASP A 666 -14.73 -33.27 16.29
N GLY A 667 -14.70 -34.49 16.84
CA GLY A 667 -14.10 -35.67 16.21
C GLY A 667 -12.55 -35.65 16.06
N VAL A 668 -11.86 -34.66 16.65
CA VAL A 668 -10.40 -34.53 16.59
C VAL A 668 -9.72 -35.51 17.56
N THR A 669 -8.77 -36.29 17.07
CA THR A 669 -7.97 -37.24 17.87
C THR A 669 -6.78 -36.55 18.55
N ALA A 670 -6.15 -35.60 17.82
CA ALA A 670 -4.94 -34.93 18.26
C ALA A 670 -4.90 -33.47 17.75
N VAL A 671 -4.28 -32.59 18.51
CA VAL A 671 -4.10 -31.17 18.17
C VAL A 671 -2.63 -30.82 18.05
N VAL A 672 -2.27 -30.09 17.00
CA VAL A 672 -1.00 -29.35 16.86
C VAL A 672 -1.32 -27.86 16.85
N HIS A 673 -1.12 -27.20 18.01
CA HIS A 673 -1.45 -25.78 18.19
C HIS A 673 -0.26 -24.87 17.84
N LEU A 674 -0.33 -24.26 16.65
CA LEU A 674 0.71 -23.35 16.12
C LEU A 674 0.21 -21.89 16.02
N ALA A 675 -1.09 -21.65 16.22
CA ALA A 675 -1.62 -20.28 16.29
C ALA A 675 -0.97 -19.54 17.46
N ALA A 676 -0.42 -18.36 17.18
CA ALA A 676 0.30 -17.58 18.18
C ALA A 676 0.23 -16.08 17.90
N GLY A 677 -0.01 -15.30 18.94
CA GLY A 677 0.24 -13.87 18.94
C GLY A 677 1.75 -13.60 18.83
N LEU A 678 2.13 -12.58 18.05
CA LEU A 678 3.53 -12.23 17.76
C LEU A 678 3.99 -11.04 18.60
N PRO A 679 5.30 -10.89 18.85
CA PRO A 679 5.82 -9.76 19.61
C PRO A 679 5.38 -8.40 19.07
N GLY A 680 4.92 -7.51 19.96
CA GLY A 680 4.49 -6.15 19.61
C GLY A 680 3.11 -6.08 18.95
N LYS A 681 2.32 -7.15 18.96
CA LYS A 681 0.94 -7.17 18.49
C LYS A 681 -0.04 -7.03 19.65
N PRO A 682 -1.15 -6.27 19.49
CA PRO A 682 -2.09 -5.99 20.58
C PRO A 682 -2.93 -7.19 21.02
N ASP A 683 -3.01 -8.21 20.18
CA ASP A 683 -3.76 -9.47 20.37
C ASP A 683 -2.94 -10.57 21.04
N LEU A 684 -1.69 -10.28 21.41
CA LEU A 684 -0.73 -11.23 21.98
C LEU A 684 -1.30 -12.04 23.17
N GLU A 685 -1.88 -11.35 24.14
CA GLU A 685 -2.40 -11.97 25.38
C GLU A 685 -3.69 -12.75 25.11
N THR A 686 -4.54 -12.21 24.23
CA THR A 686 -5.78 -12.89 23.83
C THR A 686 -5.48 -14.24 23.20
N ILE A 687 -4.53 -14.30 22.25
CA ILE A 687 -4.20 -15.54 21.52
C ILE A 687 -3.42 -16.52 22.41
N ASN A 688 -2.33 -16.04 23.06
CA ASN A 688 -1.37 -16.92 23.72
C ASN A 688 -1.79 -17.34 25.14
N VAL A 689 -2.78 -16.67 25.72
CA VAL A 689 -3.21 -16.92 27.11
C VAL A 689 -4.71 -17.20 27.16
N THR A 690 -5.56 -16.18 26.91
CA THR A 690 -7.01 -16.29 27.15
C THR A 690 -7.68 -17.35 26.28
N ASN A 691 -7.52 -17.24 24.95
CA ASN A 691 -8.15 -18.19 24.04
C ASN A 691 -7.41 -19.54 23.97
N LEU A 692 -6.11 -19.59 24.33
CA LEU A 692 -5.39 -20.86 24.54
C LEU A 692 -6.02 -21.65 25.70
N GLU A 693 -6.31 -21.03 26.84
CA GLU A 693 -6.94 -21.69 28.00
C GLU A 693 -8.32 -22.27 27.65
N ARG A 694 -9.15 -21.44 27.00
CA ARG A 694 -10.49 -21.86 26.54
C ARG A 694 -10.42 -22.98 25.51
N PHE A 695 -9.47 -22.90 24.58
CA PHE A 695 -9.26 -23.93 23.56
C PHE A 695 -8.78 -25.25 24.19
N ALA A 696 -7.85 -25.22 25.14
CA ALA A 696 -7.43 -26.42 25.86
C ALA A 696 -8.59 -27.06 26.65
N GLN A 697 -9.47 -26.24 27.24
CA GLN A 697 -10.69 -26.73 27.91
C GLN A 697 -11.66 -27.39 26.92
N ALA A 698 -11.86 -26.82 25.71
CA ALA A 698 -12.65 -27.43 24.66
C ALA A 698 -12.07 -28.78 24.23
N CYS A 699 -10.74 -28.90 24.09
CA CYS A 699 -10.07 -30.16 23.79
C CYS A 699 -10.34 -31.21 24.88
N MET A 700 -10.27 -30.84 26.16
CA MET A 700 -10.59 -31.76 27.26
C MET A 700 -12.06 -32.20 27.25
N ARG A 701 -13.01 -31.25 27.06
CA ARG A 701 -14.45 -31.58 26.97
C ARG A 701 -14.76 -32.57 25.85
N ARG A 702 -14.04 -32.48 24.73
CA ARG A 702 -14.26 -33.31 23.53
C ARG A 702 -13.37 -34.54 23.46
N GLY A 703 -12.57 -34.80 24.50
CA GLY A 703 -11.77 -36.04 24.65
C GLY A 703 -10.57 -36.14 23.72
N VAL A 704 -9.96 -34.99 23.34
CA VAL A 704 -8.73 -34.97 22.58
C VAL A 704 -7.61 -35.64 23.37
N GLY A 705 -6.97 -36.65 22.80
CA GLY A 705 -5.95 -37.42 23.53
C GLY A 705 -4.55 -36.83 23.53
N TYR A 706 -4.22 -35.95 22.57
CA TYR A 706 -2.91 -35.35 22.41
C TYR A 706 -2.99 -33.85 22.07
N PHE A 707 -2.16 -33.03 22.71
CA PHE A 707 -2.02 -31.62 22.47
C PHE A 707 -0.54 -31.20 22.33
N GLY A 708 -0.10 -30.98 21.11
CA GLY A 708 1.22 -30.44 20.83
C GLY A 708 1.17 -28.91 20.76
N HIS A 709 1.93 -28.19 21.58
CA HIS A 709 1.93 -26.73 21.65
C HIS A 709 3.23 -26.10 21.18
N ALA A 710 3.14 -25.17 20.22
CA ALA A 710 4.27 -24.35 19.80
C ALA A 710 4.63 -23.30 20.87
N SER A 711 5.48 -23.70 21.80
CA SER A 711 6.21 -22.82 22.71
C SER A 711 7.45 -22.22 22.00
N SER A 712 8.33 -21.57 22.70
CA SER A 712 9.50 -20.91 22.13
C SER A 712 10.69 -20.96 23.09
N MET A 713 11.90 -20.91 22.55
CA MET A 713 13.13 -20.77 23.31
C MET A 713 13.14 -19.56 24.27
N VAL A 714 12.29 -18.57 24.04
CA VAL A 714 12.22 -17.35 24.86
C VAL A 714 11.76 -17.60 26.30
N VAL A 715 11.11 -18.74 26.57
CA VAL A 715 10.67 -19.14 27.91
C VAL A 715 11.84 -19.36 28.89
N TYR A 716 13.05 -19.58 28.36
CA TYR A 716 14.28 -19.64 29.19
C TYR A 716 14.80 -18.27 29.61
N GLY A 717 14.28 -17.18 28.96
CA GLY A 717 14.80 -15.85 29.17
C GLY A 717 16.29 -15.72 28.82
N SER A 718 17.09 -15.22 29.80
CA SER A 718 18.56 -15.17 29.72
C SER A 718 19.15 -16.20 30.67
N PRO A 719 19.41 -17.42 30.22
CA PRO A 719 19.87 -18.54 31.06
C PRO A 719 21.29 -18.31 31.60
N ARG A 720 21.68 -19.11 32.58
CA ARG A 720 23.04 -19.08 33.18
C ARG A 720 24.03 -19.97 32.41
N ASN A 721 23.54 -20.92 31.62
CA ASN A 721 24.35 -21.87 30.86
C ASN A 721 24.39 -21.47 29.38
N ARG A 722 25.52 -21.79 28.70
CA ARG A 722 25.64 -21.59 27.24
C ARG A 722 24.94 -22.66 26.43
N LEU A 723 24.76 -23.85 26.99
CA LEU A 723 23.98 -24.94 26.41
C LEU A 723 22.78 -25.17 27.34
N VAL A 724 21.57 -25.13 26.79
CA VAL A 724 20.30 -25.11 27.52
C VAL A 724 19.47 -26.32 27.15
N ASP A 725 19.31 -27.23 28.06
CA ASP A 725 18.39 -28.35 27.93
C ASP A 725 17.02 -28.04 28.55
N GLU A 726 16.09 -28.98 28.46
CA GLU A 726 14.72 -28.84 28.93
C GLU A 726 14.58 -28.74 30.45
N THR A 727 15.63 -29.10 31.22
CA THR A 727 15.67 -28.99 32.70
C THR A 727 16.12 -27.62 33.18
N ALA A 728 16.57 -26.76 32.27
CA ALA A 728 17.04 -25.43 32.61
C ALA A 728 15.87 -24.56 33.21
N PRO A 729 16.17 -23.69 34.18
CA PRO A 729 15.17 -22.84 34.80
C PRO A 729 14.45 -21.96 33.77
N LEU A 730 13.14 -21.90 33.88
CA LEU A 730 12.27 -21.06 33.06
C LEU A 730 12.08 -19.69 33.69
N LEU A 731 11.52 -18.77 32.91
CA LEU A 731 11.06 -17.48 33.41
C LEU A 731 10.03 -17.67 34.53
N ASP A 732 10.21 -16.95 35.64
CA ASP A 732 9.23 -16.83 36.70
C ASP A 732 8.33 -15.63 36.42
N VAL A 733 7.07 -15.89 36.05
CA VAL A 733 6.09 -14.84 35.68
C VAL A 733 5.66 -13.98 36.88
N ASN A 734 5.92 -14.43 38.10
CA ASN A 734 5.64 -13.69 39.32
C ASN A 734 6.78 -12.73 39.73
N ARG A 735 7.87 -12.74 39.02
CA ARG A 735 9.00 -11.81 39.22
C ARG A 735 9.18 -10.87 38.03
N PRO A 736 9.77 -9.68 38.23
CA PRO A 736 10.01 -8.76 37.12
C PRO A 736 10.79 -9.42 35.97
N ILE A 737 10.17 -9.48 34.79
CA ILE A 737 10.71 -10.17 33.60
C ILE A 737 11.99 -9.49 33.09
N GLU A 738 12.08 -8.15 33.22
CA GLU A 738 13.25 -7.38 32.81
C GLU A 738 14.55 -7.74 33.57
N LYS A 739 14.41 -8.37 34.75
CA LYS A 739 15.55 -8.91 35.51
C LYS A 739 15.94 -10.34 35.09
N GLN A 740 15.13 -10.97 34.27
CA GLN A 740 15.29 -12.37 33.84
C GLN A 740 15.54 -12.49 32.33
N TYR A 741 15.08 -11.50 31.53
CA TYR A 741 15.21 -11.49 30.08
C TYR A 741 15.56 -10.07 29.61
N PHE A 742 16.67 -9.93 28.87
CA PHE A 742 17.28 -8.64 28.54
C PHE A 742 16.99 -8.16 27.12
N GLU A 743 16.02 -8.73 26.46
CA GLU A 743 15.56 -8.29 25.13
C GLU A 743 14.57 -7.11 25.23
N ALA A 744 14.13 -6.60 24.07
CA ALA A 744 13.18 -5.48 23.98
C ALA A 744 11.84 -5.78 24.71
N PRO A 745 11.10 -4.76 25.16
CA PRO A 745 9.84 -4.95 25.89
C PRO A 745 8.87 -5.90 25.19
N GLU A 746 8.69 -5.75 23.86
CA GLU A 746 7.78 -6.58 23.07
C GLU A 746 8.18 -8.07 23.12
N MET A 747 9.48 -8.36 23.19
CA MET A 747 9.99 -9.72 23.33
C MET A 747 9.81 -10.26 24.76
N ARG A 748 9.82 -9.41 25.76
CA ARG A 748 9.55 -9.79 27.16
C ARG A 748 8.08 -10.16 27.34
N ASP A 749 7.16 -9.37 26.79
CA ASP A 749 5.72 -9.65 26.81
C ASP A 749 5.42 -10.97 26.10
N TYR A 750 6.05 -11.19 24.94
CA TYR A 750 5.94 -12.46 24.22
C TYR A 750 6.47 -13.64 25.05
N ALA A 751 7.63 -13.51 25.67
CA ALA A 751 8.21 -14.55 26.50
C ALA A 751 7.33 -14.87 27.74
N ARG A 752 6.74 -13.82 28.34
CA ARG A 752 5.79 -13.96 29.45
C ARG A 752 4.53 -14.70 29.01
N SER A 753 3.94 -14.33 27.89
CA SER A 753 2.71 -14.95 27.38
C SER A 753 2.93 -16.44 27.05
N LYS A 754 4.06 -16.79 26.40
CA LYS A 754 4.41 -18.19 26.11
C LYS A 754 4.67 -19.00 27.39
N ARG A 755 5.29 -18.39 28.41
CA ARG A 755 5.50 -19.07 29.69
C ARG A 755 4.15 -19.32 30.44
N ILE A 756 3.23 -18.36 30.42
CA ILE A 756 1.89 -18.55 31.01
C ILE A 756 1.13 -19.65 30.23
N GLY A 757 1.25 -19.69 28.90
CA GLY A 757 0.68 -20.77 28.08
C GLY A 757 1.18 -22.17 28.47
N GLU A 758 2.50 -22.34 28.74
CA GLU A 758 3.03 -23.61 29.27
C GLU A 758 2.42 -23.98 30.64
N ASP A 759 2.19 -22.99 31.55
CA ASP A 759 1.55 -23.22 32.84
C ASP A 759 0.08 -23.62 32.74
N ILE A 760 -0.66 -23.01 31.79
CA ILE A 760 -2.06 -23.39 31.49
C ILE A 760 -2.11 -24.85 31.05
N LEU A 761 -1.30 -25.21 30.06
CA LEU A 761 -1.30 -26.56 29.53
C LEU A 761 -0.80 -27.63 30.52
N SER A 762 0.08 -27.24 31.45
CA SER A 762 0.49 -28.13 32.53
C SER A 762 -0.70 -28.53 33.44
N ARG A 763 -1.64 -27.62 33.66
CA ARG A 763 -2.88 -27.93 34.42
C ARG A 763 -3.82 -28.87 33.66
N CYS A 764 -3.76 -28.86 32.35
CA CYS A 764 -4.59 -29.71 31.48
C CYS A 764 -4.02 -31.12 31.24
N SER A 765 -2.78 -31.36 31.60
CA SER A 765 -2.02 -32.61 31.29
C SER A 765 -2.48 -33.83 32.06
N ALA A 766 -3.39 -33.71 33.00
CA ALA A 766 -4.01 -34.83 33.69
C ALA A 766 -5.08 -35.56 32.84
N SER A 767 -5.60 -34.91 31.76
CA SER A 767 -6.68 -35.44 30.93
C SER A 767 -6.27 -35.72 29.49
N MET A 768 -5.10 -35.18 29.06
CA MET A 768 -4.55 -35.36 27.73
C MET A 768 -3.03 -35.30 27.79
N HIS A 769 -2.34 -36.01 26.89
CA HIS A 769 -0.89 -35.89 26.75
C HIS A 769 -0.52 -34.57 26.11
N VAL A 770 0.41 -33.80 26.71
CA VAL A 770 0.86 -32.48 26.23
C VAL A 770 2.34 -32.51 25.89
N ASP A 771 2.66 -32.16 24.65
CA ASP A 771 4.04 -31.90 24.23
C ASP A 771 4.25 -30.38 24.03
N LEU A 772 5.23 -29.82 24.73
CA LEU A 772 5.66 -28.43 24.60
C LEU A 772 6.86 -28.33 23.66
N TYR A 773 6.64 -27.74 22.49
CA TYR A 773 7.68 -27.54 21.48
C TYR A 773 8.39 -26.20 21.72
N ARG A 774 9.53 -26.20 22.41
CA ARG A 774 10.36 -25.02 22.63
C ARG A 774 11.21 -24.77 21.39
N ILE A 775 10.58 -24.15 20.39
CA ILE A 775 11.15 -24.00 19.07
C ILE A 775 12.22 -22.90 19.08
N ALA A 776 13.36 -23.17 18.46
CA ALA A 776 14.38 -22.19 18.12
C ALA A 776 13.88 -21.24 16.99
N LEU A 777 14.76 -20.58 16.26
CA LEU A 777 14.37 -19.64 15.20
C LEU A 777 14.05 -20.42 13.91
N ALA A 778 12.77 -20.77 13.71
CA ALA A 778 12.28 -21.41 12.49
C ALA A 778 12.20 -20.40 11.34
N GLN A 779 13.11 -20.48 10.37
CA GLN A 779 13.23 -19.56 9.24
C GLN A 779 13.48 -20.30 7.93
N GLN A 780 13.04 -19.68 6.81
CA GLN A 780 13.30 -20.23 5.48
C GLN A 780 14.81 -20.27 5.17
N PRO A 781 15.30 -21.16 4.28
CA PRO A 781 16.72 -21.32 3.97
C PRO A 781 17.44 -20.01 3.58
N GLY A 782 16.78 -19.13 2.83
CA GLY A 782 17.32 -17.82 2.45
C GLY A 782 17.57 -16.83 3.59
N TYR A 783 17.12 -17.11 4.81
CA TYR A 783 17.32 -16.22 5.97
C TYR A 783 18.79 -15.97 6.30
N LEU A 784 19.62 -17.01 6.24
CA LEU A 784 21.06 -16.90 6.49
C LEU A 784 21.76 -16.13 5.38
N GLU A 785 21.30 -16.24 4.14
CA GLU A 785 21.80 -15.47 3.00
C GLU A 785 21.45 -13.98 3.12
N GLU A 786 20.27 -13.65 3.66
CA GLU A 786 19.91 -12.26 3.93
C GLU A 786 20.90 -11.61 4.90
N ALA A 787 21.41 -12.36 5.87
CA ALA A 787 22.44 -11.87 6.79
C ALA A 787 23.70 -11.37 6.06
N LEU A 788 24.06 -11.96 4.92
CA LEU A 788 25.19 -11.52 4.09
C LEU A 788 25.01 -10.11 3.49
N ARG A 789 23.77 -9.63 3.40
CA ARG A 789 23.40 -8.31 2.90
C ARG A 789 23.33 -7.23 4.00
N TRP A 790 23.50 -7.59 5.25
CA TRP A 790 23.46 -6.64 6.36
C TRP A 790 24.55 -5.57 6.25
N ASN A 791 24.25 -4.36 6.72
CA ASN A 791 25.22 -3.27 6.79
C ASN A 791 26.35 -3.56 7.82
N ARG A 792 27.45 -2.79 7.73
CA ARG A 792 28.65 -3.01 8.59
C ARG A 792 28.35 -3.02 10.06
N SER A 793 27.51 -2.12 10.57
CA SER A 793 27.19 -2.04 12.00
C SER A 793 26.38 -3.26 12.46
N LYS A 794 25.37 -3.69 11.71
CA LYS A 794 24.60 -4.89 12.02
C LYS A 794 25.45 -6.16 11.97
N ARG A 795 26.42 -6.23 11.04
CA ARG A 795 27.40 -7.32 10.97
C ARG A 795 28.28 -7.36 12.20
N LEU A 796 28.81 -6.22 12.66
CA LEU A 796 29.68 -6.15 13.82
C LEU A 796 29.00 -6.68 15.09
N PHE A 797 27.72 -6.30 15.32
CA PHE A 797 26.95 -6.79 16.48
C PHE A 797 26.48 -8.24 16.37
N ALA A 798 26.38 -8.78 15.16
CA ALA A 798 25.88 -10.13 14.92
C ALA A 798 26.97 -11.21 14.89
N LEU A 799 28.23 -10.85 14.66
CA LEU A 799 29.35 -11.79 14.42
C LEU A 799 29.48 -12.88 15.47
N TYR A 800 29.24 -12.59 16.73
CA TYR A 800 29.41 -13.51 17.87
C TYR A 800 28.11 -14.21 18.27
N ARG A 801 27.01 -13.98 17.55
CA ARG A 801 25.70 -14.54 17.90
C ARG A 801 25.46 -15.86 17.15
N ASN A 802 24.87 -16.82 17.84
CA ASN A 802 24.29 -17.99 17.21
C ASN A 802 23.08 -17.57 16.37
N SER A 803 22.91 -18.15 15.20
CA SER A 803 21.75 -17.90 14.36
C SER A 803 20.46 -18.50 14.92
N HIS A 804 20.58 -19.55 15.74
CA HIS A 804 19.49 -20.40 16.21
C HIS A 804 18.61 -20.94 15.06
N TYR A 805 19.18 -20.98 13.86
CA TYR A 805 18.47 -21.39 12.66
C TYR A 805 18.08 -22.86 12.72
N ILE A 806 16.83 -23.13 12.40
CA ILE A 806 16.32 -24.45 12.03
C ILE A 806 15.30 -24.26 10.89
N SER A 807 15.30 -25.14 9.88
CA SER A 807 14.32 -25.01 8.80
C SER A 807 12.90 -25.36 9.27
N PRO A 808 11.85 -24.69 8.75
CA PRO A 808 10.46 -25.05 9.04
C PRO A 808 10.13 -26.49 8.69
N HIS A 809 10.78 -27.05 7.67
CA HIS A 809 10.67 -28.45 7.29
C HIS A 809 11.14 -29.39 8.43
N ASN A 810 12.32 -29.14 9.00
CA ASN A 810 12.82 -29.93 10.13
C ASN A 810 11.97 -29.79 11.39
N VAL A 811 11.45 -28.58 11.67
CA VAL A 811 10.51 -28.36 12.79
C VAL A 811 9.22 -29.16 12.57
N ALA A 812 8.64 -29.13 11.36
CA ALA A 812 7.43 -29.89 11.05
C ALA A 812 7.64 -31.40 11.18
N ARG A 813 8.78 -31.92 10.68
CA ARG A 813 9.16 -33.33 10.85
C ARG A 813 9.30 -33.72 12.33
N ALA A 814 9.92 -32.87 13.15
CA ALA A 814 10.04 -33.11 14.59
C ALA A 814 8.67 -33.15 15.29
N ILE A 815 7.79 -32.20 14.98
CA ILE A 815 6.42 -32.14 15.52
C ILE A 815 5.64 -33.41 15.16
N VAL A 816 5.65 -33.79 13.88
CA VAL A 816 4.91 -34.99 13.42
C VAL A 816 5.52 -36.26 13.98
N HIS A 817 6.86 -36.34 14.15
CA HIS A 817 7.52 -37.47 14.82
C HIS A 817 7.07 -37.63 16.28
N LEU A 818 7.00 -36.56 17.04
CA LEU A 818 6.56 -36.56 18.43
C LEU A 818 5.07 -36.92 18.56
N LEU A 819 4.22 -36.33 17.70
CA LEU A 819 2.79 -36.69 17.62
C LEU A 819 2.60 -38.17 17.32
N ARG A 820 3.32 -38.72 16.33
CA ARG A 820 3.25 -40.15 15.98
C ARG A 820 3.66 -41.04 17.13
N ARG A 821 4.75 -40.70 17.83
CA ARG A 821 5.21 -41.41 19.03
C ARG A 821 4.12 -41.47 20.12
N SER A 822 3.28 -40.45 20.24
CA SER A 822 2.16 -40.42 21.19
C SER A 822 0.94 -41.21 20.72
N ILE A 823 0.58 -41.11 19.43
CA ILE A 823 -0.61 -41.80 18.86
C ILE A 823 -0.33 -43.31 18.72
N ASP A 824 0.84 -43.73 18.20
CA ASP A 824 1.22 -45.13 17.95
C ASP A 824 1.74 -45.84 19.22
N GLY A 825 2.11 -45.10 20.26
CA GLY A 825 2.60 -45.61 21.54
C GLY A 825 1.50 -45.75 22.59
N ALA A 826 1.77 -46.53 23.65
CA ALA A 826 0.85 -46.60 24.79
C ALA A 826 0.53 -45.20 25.36
N LYS A 827 -0.75 -44.94 25.65
CA LYS A 827 -1.23 -43.67 26.28
C LYS A 827 -0.26 -43.25 27.39
N ARG A 828 0.37 -42.11 27.22
CA ARG A 828 1.15 -41.43 28.25
C ARG A 828 0.36 -40.20 28.66
N ASP A 829 -0.19 -40.22 29.84
CA ASP A 829 -0.73 -39.01 30.47
C ASP A 829 0.44 -38.17 30.92
N GLY A 830 0.29 -36.82 30.91
CA GLY A 830 1.29 -35.92 31.44
C GLY A 830 1.84 -34.93 30.40
N ILE A 831 2.87 -34.19 30.78
CA ILE A 831 3.46 -33.11 29.97
C ILE A 831 4.96 -33.39 29.73
N GLU A 832 5.38 -33.29 28.48
CA GLU A 832 6.80 -33.33 28.11
C GLU A 832 7.18 -32.07 27.34
N ALA A 833 8.39 -31.54 27.58
CA ALA A 833 8.97 -30.45 26.81
C ALA A 833 10.11 -30.95 25.94
N PHE A 834 10.20 -30.40 24.72
CA PHE A 834 11.27 -30.71 23.77
C PHE A 834 11.85 -29.44 23.19
N ASN A 835 13.18 -29.29 23.21
CA ASN A 835 13.88 -28.26 22.45
C ASN A 835 13.92 -28.68 20.98
N ILE A 836 13.14 -27.99 20.13
CA ILE A 836 13.20 -28.20 18.69
C ILE A 836 14.19 -27.19 18.10
N ALA A 837 15.42 -27.63 17.96
CA ALA A 837 16.57 -26.83 17.58
C ALA A 837 17.59 -27.66 16.83
N ASP A 838 18.50 -27.04 16.11
CA ASP A 838 19.79 -27.62 15.71
C ASP A 838 20.88 -27.07 16.63
N THR A 839 21.39 -27.92 17.55
CA THR A 839 22.49 -27.54 18.45
C THR A 839 23.76 -27.11 17.68
N HIS A 840 23.91 -27.55 16.43
CA HIS A 840 25.02 -27.20 15.54
C HIS A 840 24.70 -26.09 14.55
N SER A 841 23.58 -25.37 14.73
CA SER A 841 23.26 -24.22 13.87
C SER A 841 24.42 -23.22 13.82
N PRO A 842 24.76 -22.64 12.64
CA PRO A 842 25.95 -21.82 12.51
C PRO A 842 25.83 -20.50 13.28
N THR A 843 26.97 -19.99 13.74
CA THR A 843 27.06 -18.57 14.11
C THR A 843 27.02 -17.69 12.85
N TYR A 844 26.64 -16.43 12.99
CA TYR A 844 26.69 -15.51 11.85
C TYR A 844 28.12 -15.34 11.31
N GLU A 845 29.14 -15.46 12.15
CA GLU A 845 30.55 -15.47 11.70
C GLU A 845 30.83 -16.65 10.78
N GLU A 846 30.36 -17.85 11.11
CA GLU A 846 30.51 -19.04 10.27
C GLU A 846 29.77 -18.89 8.95
N VAL A 847 28.59 -18.26 8.93
CA VAL A 847 27.85 -17.95 7.70
C VAL A 847 28.67 -17.03 6.79
N TYR A 848 29.28 -15.97 7.33
CA TYR A 848 30.14 -15.07 6.54
C TYR A 848 31.38 -15.76 5.99
N ARG A 849 32.02 -16.61 6.82
CA ARG A 849 33.22 -17.36 6.43
C ARG A 849 32.93 -18.35 5.30
N ARG A 850 31.82 -19.10 5.40
CA ARG A 850 31.36 -20.03 4.34
C ARG A 850 31.08 -19.31 3.02
N ALA A 851 30.57 -18.08 3.06
CA ALA A 851 30.33 -17.23 1.89
C ALA A 851 31.61 -16.56 1.32
N GLY A 852 32.81 -16.93 1.75
CA GLY A 852 34.10 -16.39 1.27
C GLY A 852 34.34 -14.92 1.66
N ARG A 853 33.54 -14.37 2.58
CA ARG A 853 33.71 -12.98 3.02
C ARG A 853 34.61 -12.90 4.23
N LYS A 854 35.67 -12.06 4.17
CA LYS A 854 36.55 -11.81 5.31
C LYS A 854 35.74 -11.18 6.45
N PRO A 855 35.81 -11.72 7.69
CA PRO A 855 35.18 -11.11 8.84
C PRO A 855 35.78 -9.71 9.10
N ILE A 856 34.93 -8.78 9.53
CA ILE A 856 35.38 -7.49 9.99
C ILE A 856 36.06 -7.73 11.36
N VAL A 857 37.39 -7.75 11.36
CA VAL A 857 38.28 -7.84 12.54
C VAL A 857 37.75 -8.72 13.70
N HIS A 858 38.23 -9.94 13.79
CA HIS A 858 37.93 -10.84 14.91
C HIS A 858 38.81 -10.47 16.12
N VAL A 859 38.24 -9.79 17.11
CA VAL A 859 38.91 -9.54 18.40
C VAL A 859 38.09 -10.29 19.49
N PRO A 860 38.58 -11.39 20.06
CA PRO A 860 37.84 -12.14 21.09
C PRO A 860 37.40 -11.28 22.30
N LEU A 861 38.15 -10.25 22.62
CA LEU A 861 37.82 -9.28 23.69
C LEU A 861 36.53 -8.48 23.39
N LEU A 862 36.20 -8.22 22.10
CA LEU A 862 35.01 -7.49 21.71
C LEU A 862 33.72 -8.34 21.89
N ALA A 863 33.77 -9.65 21.89
CA ALA A 863 32.63 -10.50 22.24
C ALA A 863 32.18 -10.30 23.69
N ASP A 864 33.10 -10.16 24.59
CA ASP A 864 32.83 -9.90 26.02
C ASP A 864 32.45 -8.43 26.26
N VAL A 865 32.96 -7.50 25.47
CA VAL A 865 32.55 -6.08 25.49
C VAL A 865 31.17 -5.92 24.92
N ALA A 866 30.84 -6.56 23.76
CA ALA A 866 29.52 -6.54 23.16
C ALA A 866 28.47 -7.19 24.08
N LYS A 867 28.84 -8.29 24.76
CA LYS A 867 28.05 -8.93 25.81
C LYS A 867 27.85 -7.99 27.02
N GLY A 868 28.91 -7.29 27.46
CA GLY A 868 28.86 -6.35 28.57
C GLY A 868 28.01 -5.09 28.27
N LEU A 869 28.06 -4.58 27.05
CA LEU A 869 27.25 -3.48 26.57
C LEU A 869 25.76 -3.86 26.36
N ALA A 870 25.51 -5.09 25.94
CA ALA A 870 24.14 -5.60 25.74
C ALA A 870 23.43 -5.90 27.07
N VAL A 871 24.15 -6.16 28.14
CA VAL A 871 23.62 -6.77 29.39
C VAL A 871 23.79 -5.87 30.63
N GLY A 872 24.55 -4.77 30.53
CA GLY A 872 24.83 -3.90 31.67
C GLY A 872 25.67 -4.57 32.78
N LYS A 873 26.21 -3.76 33.72
CA LYS A 873 27.12 -4.22 34.78
C LYS A 873 26.52 -5.25 35.77
N THR A 874 25.24 -5.38 35.89
CA THR A 874 24.52 -6.19 36.88
C THR A 874 24.38 -7.67 36.52
N VAL A 875 24.75 -8.11 35.30
CA VAL A 875 24.38 -9.44 34.80
C VAL A 875 25.55 -10.28 34.27
N LYS A 876 26.70 -10.19 34.93
CA LYS A 876 27.92 -10.97 34.59
C LYS A 876 27.75 -12.50 34.48
N LYS A 877 26.60 -13.08 34.87
CA LYS A 877 26.36 -14.54 34.92
C LYS A 877 25.19 -15.05 34.05
N ARG A 878 24.64 -14.26 33.12
CA ARG A 878 23.53 -14.68 32.29
C ARG A 878 23.83 -14.43 30.80
N TYR A 879 23.27 -15.25 29.92
CA TYR A 879 23.48 -15.17 28.47
C TYR A 879 22.25 -14.64 27.77
N PRO A 880 22.29 -13.46 27.06
CA PRO A 880 21.21 -12.97 26.23
C PRO A 880 20.93 -13.91 25.05
N MET A 881 19.77 -13.74 24.40
CA MET A 881 19.43 -14.47 23.18
C MET A 881 20.50 -14.29 22.10
N GLY A 882 20.93 -15.37 21.47
CA GLY A 882 22.06 -15.40 20.53
C GLY A 882 23.42 -15.76 21.15
N PHE A 883 23.57 -15.77 22.50
CA PHE A 883 24.80 -16.13 23.16
C PHE A 883 24.75 -17.48 23.90
N TYR A 884 23.61 -18.18 23.84
CA TYR A 884 23.44 -19.57 24.27
C TYR A 884 22.96 -20.43 23.14
N ARG A 885 22.93 -21.74 23.27
CA ARG A 885 22.37 -22.70 22.31
C ARG A 885 21.40 -23.62 23.03
N LEU A 886 20.35 -24.02 22.32
CA LEU A 886 19.49 -25.10 22.81
C LEU A 886 20.13 -26.46 22.57
N ASP A 887 19.97 -27.35 23.54
CA ASP A 887 20.39 -28.75 23.45
C ASP A 887 19.23 -29.59 22.92
N ASP A 888 19.43 -30.25 21.78
CA ASP A 888 18.45 -31.09 21.09
C ASP A 888 18.62 -32.60 21.39
N ARG A 889 19.48 -32.97 22.36
CA ARG A 889 19.76 -34.39 22.67
C ARG A 889 18.52 -35.17 23.11
N LYS A 890 17.61 -34.56 23.87
CA LYS A 890 16.35 -35.19 24.27
C LYS A 890 15.50 -35.54 23.05
N LEU A 891 15.34 -34.64 22.10
CA LEU A 891 14.62 -34.89 20.86
C LEU A 891 15.29 -36.01 20.05
N ARG A 892 16.62 -35.97 19.89
CA ARG A 892 17.37 -37.04 19.18
C ARG A 892 17.28 -38.38 19.87
N ALA A 893 17.20 -38.44 21.19
CA ALA A 893 17.01 -39.68 21.95
C ALA A 893 15.67 -40.36 21.67
N THR A 894 14.67 -39.65 21.09
CA THR A 894 13.40 -40.24 20.61
C THR A 894 13.56 -41.00 19.27
N GLY A 895 14.73 -40.97 18.65
CA GLY A 895 14.99 -41.50 17.31
C GLY A 895 14.84 -40.46 16.18
N PHE A 896 14.58 -39.20 16.49
CA PHE A 896 14.49 -38.12 15.49
C PHE A 896 15.86 -37.76 14.92
N VAL A 897 15.93 -37.60 13.60
CA VAL A 897 17.14 -37.19 12.88
C VAL A 897 16.84 -35.97 12.05
N LEU A 898 17.63 -34.90 12.28
CA LEU A 898 17.55 -33.66 11.46
C LEU A 898 18.01 -33.96 10.02
N ASP A 899 17.25 -33.42 9.07
CA ASP A 899 17.69 -33.37 7.68
C ASP A 899 18.68 -32.24 7.51
N ARG A 900 19.90 -32.52 7.08
CA ARG A 900 20.99 -31.54 6.92
C ARG A 900 21.20 -31.11 5.47
N GLN A 901 20.31 -31.50 4.55
CA GLN A 901 20.36 -31.07 3.17
C GLN A 901 19.70 -29.67 2.94
N ASP A 902 19.06 -29.13 3.99
CA ASP A 902 18.45 -27.79 3.97
C ASP A 902 19.41 -26.66 4.39
#